data_1e3752ce35f97107f9648d0843ae4b04
#
_entry.id   1e3752ce35f97107f9648d0843ae4b04
#
_cell.length_a   1.000
_cell.length_b   1.000
_cell.length_c   1.000
_cell.angle_alpha   90.00
_cell.angle_beta   90.00
_cell.angle_gamma   90.00
#
_symmetry.space_group_name_H-M   'P 1'
#
loop_
_entity.id
_entity.type
_entity.pdbx_description
1 polymer ?
#
loop_
_entity_poly.entity_id
_entity_poly.type
_entity_poly.pdbx_seq_one_letter_code
_entity_poly.pdbx_strand_id
1 'polypeptide(L)'
;PTILRNLRTRWSVNGVEWAGLRPNQPNSEGEQHRSNSPVPEYIPQNLFSELNLPELDIRLKRGFDDEDHWETLSFWQGIREFAPGRLSKRYAVKSNKSTDWLVPQSYEPMAGEGRQFVDFQISDAFGDSWQNEYEVDYMGKTIKVVKPSKVMTTRADIRRINDKSNAQLQWVFNVINPAIATPDEVPKGPWKHTLSDVTFYNHQHMTPLELVRFSTGSQASLRFRNKERAHVDFTWVNGEEQVGVGSRQWVDAMRLRFNLTCDDVLGLLHQEEIQRGMRPVYFQHLVRQSPEFEFDSFNADWAIECFMAQLAETLANGAHASVESALREMASEKGGERLADIPASLFQPDTDNETGTDQALQIGLNKLLQRPEIQQLLLNCAQALWKPLDEIDGFVEWARQVLADTLAAGVQQTLSTLLPDVDERAVVTDSSWMSDPRKGAEWLEIWLCEMESGGSGILIRLQQKWAEDPVSFLNVLVRNLSASDYEQIDYDLRTVLQMMQTDDTLRMAISAVREASNMDARREANKNLHLQLSQRGMRLSHSFTTVLYSRILRAGSGEHTDTQLYQLLSDWSSLEASAGIEFSMNTMAHALAVNSLGVETDASVVFDEQCRNQNLLWPRGYTIRQAELGFYNMFCSRKVTTERLLAGALFSEQIEKIALDDDWLGHLHAALRKGGRAELILTRQQRNQLHQVITTVQIEPVDHLGLLLYPRLGEVRREQDVLILRIELAEAMQ
;
A
#
# COMPACT_ATOMS: atom_id res chain seq x y z
N PRO A 1 -13.24 -14.16 29.36
CA PRO A 1 -12.30 -13.10 28.90
C PRO A 1 -11.41 -12.64 30.07
N THR A 2 -11.98 -12.20 31.20
CA THR A 2 -11.21 -11.68 32.36
C THR A 2 -10.29 -12.72 32.95
N ILE A 3 -10.73 -14.00 33.04
CA ILE A 3 -9.94 -15.11 33.59
C ILE A 3 -8.73 -15.39 32.66
N LEU A 4 -8.94 -15.48 31.39
CA LEU A 4 -7.87 -15.70 30.39
C LEU A 4 -6.87 -14.54 30.37
N ARG A 5 -7.35 -13.29 30.44
CA ARG A 5 -6.50 -12.10 30.55
C ARG A 5 -5.66 -12.12 31.82
N ASN A 6 -6.25 -12.46 32.96
CA ASN A 6 -5.55 -12.59 34.23
C ASN A 6 -4.54 -13.73 34.21
N LEU A 7 -4.86 -14.84 33.54
CA LEU A 7 -3.93 -15.97 33.39
C LEU A 7 -2.75 -15.57 32.51
N ARG A 8 -2.98 -14.87 31.38
CA ARG A 8 -1.92 -14.36 30.50
C ARG A 8 -1.00 -13.37 31.24
N THR A 9 -1.57 -12.45 32.01
CA THR A 9 -0.80 -11.50 32.81
C THR A 9 0.03 -12.22 33.89
N ARG A 10 -0.55 -13.17 34.59
CA ARG A 10 0.17 -13.97 35.60
C ARG A 10 1.24 -14.86 34.99
N TRP A 11 0.99 -15.41 33.81
CA TRP A 11 1.97 -16.16 33.04
C TRP A 11 3.16 -15.29 32.66
N SER A 12 2.90 -14.10 32.16
CA SER A 12 3.94 -13.13 31.82
C SER A 12 4.77 -12.73 33.05
N VAL A 13 4.12 -12.49 34.20
CA VAL A 13 4.81 -12.18 35.47
C VAL A 13 5.65 -13.38 35.94
N ASN A 14 5.09 -14.58 35.93
CA ASN A 14 5.84 -15.81 36.27
C ASN A 14 7.01 -16.03 35.31
N GLY A 15 6.86 -15.75 34.02
CA GLY A 15 7.96 -15.83 33.06
C GLY A 15 9.09 -14.84 33.36
N VAL A 16 8.78 -13.63 33.83
CA VAL A 16 9.78 -12.64 34.27
C VAL A 16 10.48 -13.10 35.53
N GLU A 17 9.74 -13.58 36.55
CA GLU A 17 10.30 -14.12 37.78
C GLU A 17 11.18 -15.35 37.50
N TRP A 18 10.73 -16.22 36.60
CA TRP A 18 11.49 -17.38 36.16
C TRP A 18 12.77 -17.02 35.42
N ALA A 19 12.74 -16.03 34.57
CA ALA A 19 13.91 -15.50 33.88
C ALA A 19 14.89 -14.81 34.82
N GLY A 20 14.41 -14.33 35.97
CA GLY A 20 15.22 -13.75 37.03
C GLY A 20 16.06 -14.78 37.81
N LEU A 21 15.71 -16.07 37.75
CA LEU A 21 16.48 -17.18 38.32
C LEU A 21 17.72 -17.42 37.44
N ARG A 22 18.87 -16.90 37.88
CA ARG A 22 20.12 -16.91 37.12
C ARG A 22 20.71 -18.33 36.98
N PRO A 23 21.14 -18.72 35.74
CA PRO A 23 21.75 -20.01 35.48
C PRO A 23 23.11 -20.24 36.20
N ASN A 24 23.76 -19.19 36.63
CA ASN A 24 25.16 -19.19 37.11
C ASN A 24 25.33 -19.09 38.61
N GLN A 25 24.31 -19.31 39.39
CA GLN A 25 24.50 -19.56 40.80
C GLN A 25 24.98 -21.00 40.99
N PRO A 26 26.06 -21.23 41.76
CA PRO A 26 26.73 -22.53 41.86
C PRO A 26 25.95 -23.57 42.65
N ASN A 27 24.66 -23.49 42.73
CA ASN A 27 23.81 -24.46 43.35
C ASN A 27 23.23 -25.38 42.28
N SER A 28 23.71 -26.59 42.25
CA SER A 28 23.15 -27.67 41.42
C SER A 28 21.64 -27.86 41.62
N GLU A 29 21.07 -27.38 42.69
CA GLU A 29 19.63 -27.36 42.97
C GLU A 29 18.88 -26.34 42.11
N GLY A 30 19.46 -25.22 41.70
CA GLY A 30 18.87 -24.23 40.85
C GLY A 30 18.63 -24.69 39.38
N GLU A 31 19.39 -25.67 38.93
CA GLU A 31 19.20 -26.26 37.61
C GLU A 31 18.05 -27.29 37.61
N GLN A 32 17.79 -27.96 38.73
CA GLN A 32 16.71 -28.94 38.84
C GLN A 32 15.30 -28.32 38.83
N HIS A 33 15.19 -27.04 39.17
CA HIS A 33 13.89 -26.34 39.17
C HIS A 33 13.54 -25.65 37.83
N ARG A 34 14.39 -25.75 36.85
CA ARG A 34 14.10 -25.24 35.51
C ARG A 34 13.38 -26.27 34.68
N SER A 35 12.08 -26.35 34.83
CA SER A 35 11.27 -26.88 33.78
C SER A 35 11.23 -25.88 32.60
N ASN A 36 11.14 -26.35 31.37
CA ASN A 36 10.98 -25.49 30.19
C ASN A 36 9.60 -24.81 30.17
N SER A 37 8.79 -24.98 31.20
CA SER A 37 7.45 -24.42 31.31
C SER A 37 7.38 -23.43 32.47
N PRO A 38 7.02 -22.17 32.25
CA PRO A 38 6.81 -21.18 33.32
C PRO A 38 5.49 -21.39 34.07
N VAL A 39 4.77 -22.47 33.78
CA VAL A 39 3.46 -22.77 34.40
C VAL A 39 3.66 -23.65 35.63
N PRO A 40 3.00 -23.34 36.76
CA PRO A 40 3.02 -24.23 37.92
C PRO A 40 2.62 -25.67 37.55
N GLU A 41 3.29 -26.67 38.13
CA GLU A 41 3.13 -28.08 37.83
C GLU A 41 1.69 -28.62 38.06
N TYR A 42 0.88 -27.93 38.85
CA TYR A 42 -0.51 -28.30 39.09
C TYR A 42 -1.48 -27.89 37.97
N ILE A 43 -1.01 -27.15 36.96
CA ILE A 43 -1.82 -26.79 35.77
C ILE A 43 -1.55 -27.86 34.72
N PRO A 44 -2.53 -28.69 34.35
CA PRO A 44 -2.34 -29.68 33.29
C PRO A 44 -1.94 -29.01 31.99
N GLN A 45 -0.91 -29.51 31.34
CA GLN A 45 -0.45 -28.99 30.04
C GLN A 45 -1.58 -28.96 29.00
N ASN A 46 -2.52 -29.88 29.10
CA ASN A 46 -3.66 -30.01 28.20
C ASN A 46 -4.79 -29.00 28.49
N LEU A 47 -4.77 -28.30 29.63
CA LEU A 47 -5.81 -27.32 29.96
C LEU A 47 -5.83 -26.13 28.99
N PHE A 48 -4.73 -25.89 28.33
CA PHE A 48 -4.52 -24.79 27.39
C PHE A 48 -4.12 -25.28 26.00
N SER A 49 -4.39 -26.53 25.67
CA SER A 49 -4.07 -27.08 24.35
C SER A 49 -4.75 -26.29 23.22
N GLU A 50 -5.91 -25.69 23.46
CA GLU A 50 -6.61 -24.81 22.53
C GLU A 50 -6.03 -23.38 22.50
N LEU A 51 -5.23 -23.01 23.51
CA LEU A 51 -4.52 -21.75 23.59
C LEU A 51 -3.08 -21.83 23.03
N ASN A 52 -2.61 -23.04 22.73
CA ASN A 52 -1.34 -23.20 22.03
C ASN A 52 -1.51 -22.67 20.62
N LEU A 53 -0.75 -21.64 20.30
CA LEU A 53 -0.62 -21.22 18.90
C LEU A 53 -0.20 -22.45 18.09
N PRO A 54 -0.87 -22.72 16.97
CA PRO A 54 -0.50 -23.85 16.14
C PRO A 54 0.96 -23.74 15.74
N GLU A 55 1.74 -24.72 16.12
CA GLU A 55 3.17 -24.82 15.83
C GLU A 55 3.43 -25.79 14.69
N LEU A 56 4.54 -25.60 14.02
CA LEU A 56 4.98 -26.41 12.91
C LEU A 56 6.43 -26.83 13.15
N ASP A 57 6.68 -28.13 13.27
CA ASP A 57 8.00 -28.67 13.41
C ASP A 57 8.69 -28.80 12.04
N ILE A 58 9.86 -28.21 11.92
CA ILE A 58 10.63 -28.17 10.69
C ILE A 58 11.81 -29.13 10.81
N ARG A 59 11.85 -30.16 9.97
CA ARG A 59 12.98 -31.07 9.88
C ARG A 59 14.08 -30.46 9.00
N LEU A 60 15.23 -30.19 9.57
CA LEU A 60 16.41 -29.69 8.90
C LEU A 60 17.47 -30.79 8.81
N LYS A 61 17.96 -31.11 7.62
CA LYS A 61 19.08 -32.02 7.47
C LYS A 61 20.40 -31.28 7.69
N ARG A 62 21.06 -31.51 8.84
CA ARG A 62 22.33 -30.86 9.20
C ARG A 62 23.43 -31.90 9.39
N GLY A 63 24.64 -31.55 8.86
CA GLY A 63 25.85 -32.30 9.11
C GLY A 63 26.20 -33.39 8.07
N PHE A 64 27.39 -34.01 8.28
CA PHE A 64 27.83 -35.19 7.55
C PHE A 64 27.17 -36.47 8.07
N ASP A 65 26.55 -36.39 9.25
CA ASP A 65 26.02 -37.54 9.99
C ASP A 65 24.49 -37.68 9.85
N ASP A 66 23.88 -37.30 8.81
CA ASP A 66 22.42 -37.51 8.47
C ASP A 66 21.44 -37.42 9.66
N GLU A 67 21.84 -36.83 10.79
CA GLU A 67 20.95 -36.62 11.93
C GLU A 67 19.94 -35.50 11.65
N ASP A 68 18.68 -35.83 11.80
CA ASP A 68 17.57 -34.88 11.68
C ASP A 68 17.61 -33.88 12.84
N HIS A 69 17.69 -32.61 12.50
CA HIS A 69 17.56 -31.53 13.47
C HIS A 69 16.16 -30.91 13.33
N TRP A 70 15.47 -30.74 14.45
CA TRP A 70 14.13 -30.20 14.47
C TRP A 70 14.13 -28.80 15.06
N GLU A 71 13.42 -27.90 14.39
CA GLU A 71 13.15 -26.53 14.84
C GLU A 71 11.64 -26.28 14.79
N THR A 72 11.13 -25.43 15.66
CA THR A 72 9.70 -25.14 15.73
C THR A 72 9.44 -23.67 15.34
N LEU A 73 8.43 -23.46 14.52
CA LEU A 73 7.91 -22.14 14.13
C LEU A 73 6.41 -22.06 14.38
N SER A 74 5.87 -20.84 14.49
CA SER A 74 4.44 -20.67 14.38
C SER A 74 3.94 -21.18 13.03
N PHE A 75 2.78 -21.78 12.98
CA PHE A 75 2.23 -22.44 11.80
C PHE A 75 2.31 -21.56 10.53
N TRP A 76 1.77 -20.35 10.61
CA TRP A 76 1.75 -19.43 9.46
C TRP A 76 3.15 -18.98 9.02
N GLN A 77 4.04 -18.78 9.99
CA GLN A 77 5.43 -18.43 9.68
C GLN A 77 6.17 -19.60 9.04
N GLY A 78 5.97 -20.81 9.54
CA GLY A 78 6.62 -22.02 9.02
C GLY A 78 6.20 -22.33 7.59
N ILE A 79 4.90 -22.32 7.31
CA ILE A 79 4.38 -22.55 5.94
C ILE A 79 4.90 -21.49 4.95
N ARG A 80 4.97 -20.21 5.35
CA ARG A 80 5.50 -19.14 4.49
C ARG A 80 7.00 -19.26 4.27
N GLU A 81 7.76 -19.55 5.31
CA GLU A 81 9.22 -19.68 5.23
C GLU A 81 9.60 -20.83 4.31
N PHE A 82 8.86 -21.94 4.35
CA PHE A 82 9.08 -23.13 3.54
C PHE A 82 8.03 -23.29 2.44
N ALA A 83 7.67 -22.18 1.77
CA ALA A 83 6.88 -22.24 0.54
C ALA A 83 7.62 -23.08 -0.52
N PRO A 84 6.96 -24.00 -1.25
CA PRO A 84 7.60 -24.82 -2.26
C PRO A 84 8.41 -24.01 -3.27
N GLY A 85 9.70 -24.35 -3.43
CA GLY A 85 10.66 -23.66 -4.30
C GLY A 85 11.34 -22.44 -3.67
N ARG A 86 10.98 -22.02 -2.45
CA ARG A 86 11.68 -20.96 -1.73
C ARG A 86 12.90 -21.50 -1.00
N LEU A 87 14.04 -20.83 -1.18
CA LEU A 87 15.24 -21.10 -0.40
C LEU A 87 15.26 -20.33 0.91
N SER A 88 15.27 -21.05 2.03
CA SER A 88 15.39 -20.48 3.36
C SER A 88 16.83 -20.46 3.84
N LYS A 89 17.26 -19.31 4.35
CA LYS A 89 18.57 -19.14 5.02
C LYS A 89 18.40 -18.98 6.54
N ARG A 90 17.17 -19.08 7.04
CA ARG A 90 16.86 -18.78 8.44
C ARG A 90 17.74 -19.54 9.42
N TYR A 91 18.03 -20.78 9.11
CA TYR A 91 18.81 -21.67 9.98
C TYR A 91 20.25 -21.88 9.53
N ALA A 92 20.74 -21.11 8.57
CA ALA A 92 22.10 -21.23 8.00
C ALA A 92 23.19 -20.58 8.89
N VAL A 93 23.08 -20.64 10.22
CA VAL A 93 23.86 -19.84 11.19
C VAL A 93 25.37 -20.18 11.22
N LYS A 94 25.81 -21.36 10.80
CA LYS A 94 27.22 -21.80 10.89
C LYS A 94 27.96 -21.95 9.55
N SER A 95 27.27 -21.94 8.45
CA SER A 95 27.90 -21.89 7.12
C SER A 95 26.94 -21.25 6.12
N ASN A 96 27.39 -20.22 5.40
CA ASN A 96 26.66 -19.61 4.28
C ASN A 96 26.28 -20.60 3.15
N LYS A 97 26.48 -21.91 3.36
CA LYS A 97 26.31 -22.96 2.37
C LYS A 97 25.10 -23.87 2.61
N SER A 98 24.43 -23.79 3.76
CA SER A 98 23.25 -24.62 4.03
C SER A 98 21.98 -23.81 3.71
N THR A 99 21.31 -24.17 2.64
CA THR A 99 20.04 -23.62 2.25
C THR A 99 19.03 -24.76 2.23
N ASP A 100 18.00 -24.62 3.07
CA ASP A 100 16.92 -25.58 3.15
C ASP A 100 15.79 -25.07 2.26
N TRP A 101 15.13 -25.98 1.57
CA TRP A 101 13.95 -25.69 0.78
C TRP A 101 12.94 -26.84 0.82
N LEU A 102 11.77 -26.61 0.30
CA LEU A 102 10.72 -27.60 0.19
C LEU A 102 10.39 -27.82 -1.29
N VAL A 103 10.71 -28.98 -1.80
CA VAL A 103 10.41 -29.42 -3.17
C VAL A 103 10.16 -30.93 -3.19
N PRO A 104 9.43 -31.48 -4.18
CA PRO A 104 9.28 -32.92 -4.33
C PRO A 104 10.63 -33.63 -4.44
N GLN A 105 10.76 -34.80 -3.85
CA GLN A 105 12.04 -35.55 -3.85
C GLN A 105 12.51 -35.93 -5.24
N SER A 106 11.57 -36.14 -6.15
CA SER A 106 11.86 -36.48 -7.56
C SER A 106 12.05 -35.25 -8.46
N TYR A 107 11.89 -34.03 -7.91
CA TYR A 107 11.94 -32.81 -8.71
C TYR A 107 13.39 -32.38 -8.96
N GLU A 108 13.78 -32.39 -10.22
CA GLU A 108 15.02 -31.83 -10.68
C GLU A 108 14.77 -30.46 -11.34
N PRO A 109 15.25 -29.36 -10.74
CA PRO A 109 15.11 -28.04 -11.34
C PRO A 109 15.81 -27.98 -12.70
N MET A 110 15.06 -27.61 -13.72
CA MET A 110 15.60 -27.39 -15.07
C MET A 110 15.31 -25.94 -15.47
N ALA A 111 16.34 -25.27 -15.99
CA ALA A 111 16.17 -23.99 -16.63
C ALA A 111 15.40 -24.17 -17.94
N GLY A 112 14.53 -23.21 -18.26
CA GLY A 112 13.77 -23.27 -19.50
C GLY A 112 12.84 -22.07 -19.66
N GLU A 113 12.49 -21.81 -20.90
CA GLU A 113 11.47 -20.82 -21.25
C GLU A 113 10.07 -21.39 -20.94
N GLY A 114 9.23 -20.56 -20.35
CA GLY A 114 7.87 -20.91 -19.97
C GLY A 114 7.73 -21.39 -18.52
N ARG A 115 6.47 -21.52 -18.12
CA ARG A 115 6.08 -21.88 -16.75
C ARG A 115 5.93 -23.40 -16.64
N GLN A 116 6.54 -23.99 -15.63
CA GLN A 116 6.44 -25.40 -15.32
C GLN A 116 5.36 -25.61 -14.27
N PHE A 117 4.56 -26.67 -14.39
CA PHE A 117 3.53 -27.05 -13.41
C PHE A 117 3.96 -28.36 -12.75
N VAL A 118 4.02 -28.37 -11.42
CA VAL A 118 4.53 -29.50 -10.64
C VAL A 118 3.54 -29.84 -9.53
N ASP A 119 3.01 -31.07 -9.58
CA ASP A 119 2.21 -31.60 -8.48
C ASP A 119 3.12 -31.99 -7.31
N PHE A 120 2.82 -31.48 -6.13
CA PHE A 120 3.58 -31.75 -4.93
C PHE A 120 2.74 -32.54 -3.94
N GLN A 121 3.12 -33.81 -3.76
CA GLN A 121 2.45 -34.71 -2.83
C GLN A 121 2.63 -34.22 -1.39
N ILE A 122 1.53 -34.09 -0.66
CA ILE A 122 1.57 -33.67 0.76
C ILE A 122 2.32 -34.68 1.63
N SER A 123 2.34 -35.96 1.25
CA SER A 123 3.15 -37.00 1.90
C SER A 123 4.65 -36.72 1.82
N ASP A 124 5.13 -36.18 0.70
CA ASP A 124 6.54 -35.83 0.53
C ASP A 124 6.92 -34.61 1.36
N ALA A 125 5.97 -33.66 1.48
CA ALA A 125 6.19 -32.42 2.22
C ALA A 125 6.05 -32.58 3.72
N PHE A 126 5.09 -33.40 4.18
CA PHE A 126 4.64 -33.45 5.58
C PHE A 126 4.70 -34.86 6.19
N GLY A 127 5.05 -35.91 5.42
CA GLY A 127 4.95 -37.30 5.84
C GLY A 127 3.51 -37.67 6.15
N ASP A 128 3.31 -38.41 7.27
CA ASP A 128 1.98 -38.76 7.79
C ASP A 128 1.49 -37.75 8.86
N SER A 129 2.16 -36.61 9.01
CA SER A 129 1.95 -35.66 10.11
C SER A 129 1.02 -34.53 9.69
N TRP A 130 -0.17 -34.86 9.21
CA TRP A 130 -1.23 -33.90 8.85
C TRP A 130 -2.62 -34.46 9.18
N GLN A 131 -3.58 -33.54 9.28
CA GLN A 131 -4.98 -33.89 9.54
C GLN A 131 -5.92 -33.08 8.62
N ASN A 132 -7.09 -33.65 8.30
CA ASN A 132 -8.13 -32.91 7.59
C ASN A 132 -8.75 -31.86 8.53
N GLU A 133 -8.77 -30.61 8.10
CA GLU A 133 -9.37 -29.50 8.83
C GLU A 133 -10.78 -29.18 8.33
N TYR A 134 -10.96 -29.11 7.00
CA TYR A 134 -12.22 -28.68 6.40
C TYR A 134 -12.29 -29.05 4.91
N GLU A 135 -13.50 -29.04 4.35
CA GLU A 135 -13.76 -29.16 2.91
C GLU A 135 -14.37 -27.85 2.40
N VAL A 136 -13.80 -27.30 1.35
CA VAL A 136 -14.16 -25.98 0.78
C VAL A 136 -14.51 -26.13 -0.69
N ASP A 137 -15.55 -25.43 -1.14
CA ASP A 137 -15.79 -25.26 -2.56
C ASP A 137 -14.88 -24.16 -3.14
N TYR A 138 -13.98 -24.56 -4.01
CA TYR A 138 -13.01 -23.66 -4.66
C TYR A 138 -13.05 -23.89 -6.17
N MET A 139 -13.33 -22.84 -6.94
CA MET A 139 -13.44 -22.88 -8.41
C MET A 139 -14.34 -24.01 -8.93
N GLY A 140 -15.46 -24.27 -8.24
CA GLY A 140 -16.43 -25.31 -8.60
C GLY A 140 -16.01 -26.74 -8.31
N LYS A 141 -14.96 -26.92 -7.49
CA LYS A 141 -14.51 -28.23 -6.99
C LYS A 141 -14.44 -28.19 -5.46
N THR A 142 -14.80 -29.30 -4.83
CA THR A 142 -14.60 -29.45 -3.40
C THR A 142 -13.14 -29.83 -3.12
N ILE A 143 -12.42 -28.98 -2.37
CA ILE A 143 -11.03 -29.18 -1.98
C ILE A 143 -10.97 -29.49 -0.49
N LYS A 144 -10.19 -30.52 -0.14
CA LYS A 144 -9.87 -30.84 1.26
C LYS A 144 -8.73 -29.95 1.73
N VAL A 145 -8.94 -29.25 2.85
CA VAL A 145 -7.89 -28.46 3.50
C VAL A 145 -7.24 -29.31 4.59
N VAL A 146 -5.94 -29.47 4.51
CA VAL A 146 -5.12 -30.24 5.47
C VAL A 146 -4.23 -29.30 6.28
N LYS A 147 -4.09 -29.61 7.57
CA LYS A 147 -3.19 -28.92 8.50
C LYS A 147 -2.03 -29.83 8.86
N PRO A 148 -0.81 -29.54 8.38
CA PRO A 148 0.38 -30.27 8.78
C PRO A 148 0.84 -29.83 10.19
N SER A 149 1.50 -30.75 10.89
CA SER A 149 2.23 -30.47 12.13
C SER A 149 3.76 -30.53 11.93
N LYS A 150 4.22 -31.09 10.80
CA LYS A 150 5.64 -31.20 10.47
C LYS A 150 5.91 -30.86 9.01
N VAL A 151 7.11 -30.32 8.74
CA VAL A 151 7.61 -30.06 7.38
C VAL A 151 8.93 -30.79 7.18
N MET A 152 9.02 -31.52 6.06
CA MET A 152 10.18 -32.33 5.68
C MET A 152 11.02 -31.60 4.64
N THR A 153 11.96 -30.75 5.05
CA THR A 153 12.80 -30.00 4.13
C THR A 153 13.90 -30.87 3.49
N THR A 154 14.37 -30.43 2.35
CA THR A 154 15.52 -30.98 1.65
C THR A 154 16.60 -29.93 1.47
N ARG A 155 17.82 -30.32 1.11
CA ARG A 155 18.89 -29.37 0.80
C ARG A 155 18.90 -29.03 -0.68
N ALA A 156 18.98 -27.74 -0.97
CA ALA A 156 19.22 -27.30 -2.33
C ALA A 156 20.68 -27.50 -2.73
N ASP A 157 20.92 -27.96 -3.96
CA ASP A 157 22.28 -27.94 -4.53
C ASP A 157 22.70 -26.52 -4.87
N ILE A 158 23.36 -25.86 -3.93
CA ILE A 158 23.86 -24.50 -4.05
C ILE A 158 24.92 -24.32 -5.16
N ARG A 159 25.45 -25.39 -5.75
CA ARG A 159 26.33 -25.30 -6.93
C ARG A 159 25.54 -25.01 -8.20
N ARG A 160 24.27 -25.44 -8.24
CA ARG A 160 23.32 -25.19 -9.36
C ARG A 160 22.37 -24.05 -9.07
N ILE A 161 21.76 -24.03 -7.90
CA ILE A 161 20.69 -23.09 -7.52
C ILE A 161 21.29 -21.87 -6.81
N ASN A 162 20.84 -20.70 -7.23
CA ASN A 162 21.22 -19.42 -6.64
C ASN A 162 20.34 -19.14 -5.41
N ASP A 163 20.93 -18.56 -4.40
CA ASP A 163 20.29 -18.18 -3.14
C ASP A 163 19.23 -17.04 -3.25
N LYS A 164 19.08 -16.46 -4.43
CA LYS A 164 18.02 -15.50 -4.77
C LYS A 164 16.74 -16.17 -5.27
N SER A 165 16.69 -17.53 -5.34
CA SER A 165 15.45 -18.25 -5.65
C SER A 165 14.42 -18.00 -4.58
N ASN A 166 13.19 -17.66 -4.99
CA ASN A 166 12.11 -17.29 -4.08
C ASN A 166 10.79 -17.89 -4.55
N ALA A 167 9.84 -18.00 -3.63
CA ALA A 167 8.48 -18.45 -3.92
C ALA A 167 7.47 -17.74 -3.05
N GLN A 168 6.24 -17.66 -3.54
CA GLN A 168 5.08 -17.12 -2.82
C GLN A 168 3.96 -18.14 -2.83
N LEU A 169 3.32 -18.32 -1.67
CA LEU A 169 2.15 -19.20 -1.55
C LEU A 169 0.93 -18.54 -2.19
N GLN A 170 0.12 -19.36 -2.86
CA GLN A 170 -1.17 -18.95 -3.39
C GLN A 170 -2.22 -19.15 -2.30
N TRP A 171 -2.63 -18.06 -1.67
CA TRP A 171 -3.56 -18.08 -0.55
C TRP A 171 -5.01 -17.92 -0.96
N VAL A 172 -5.87 -18.67 -0.26
CA VAL A 172 -7.32 -18.57 -0.34
C VAL A 172 -7.86 -18.31 1.05
N PHE A 173 -8.76 -17.34 1.13
CA PHE A 173 -9.54 -17.00 2.32
C PHE A 173 -10.99 -17.37 2.07
N ASN A 174 -11.60 -18.10 2.99
CA ASN A 174 -13.00 -18.47 2.91
C ASN A 174 -13.67 -18.38 4.27
N VAL A 175 -14.83 -17.75 4.31
CA VAL A 175 -15.67 -17.61 5.50
C VAL A 175 -16.68 -18.75 5.53
N ILE A 176 -16.76 -19.48 6.65
CA ILE A 176 -17.60 -20.66 6.77
C ILE A 176 -19.01 -20.28 7.27
N ASN A 177 -19.12 -19.39 8.27
CA ASN A 177 -20.38 -19.06 8.92
C ASN A 177 -20.69 -17.55 8.96
N PRO A 178 -20.85 -16.87 7.82
CA PRO A 178 -20.99 -15.41 7.77
C PRO A 178 -22.33 -14.90 8.38
N ALA A 179 -23.30 -15.76 8.58
CA ALA A 179 -24.66 -15.39 9.01
C ALA A 179 -24.88 -15.47 10.53
N ILE A 180 -23.84 -15.78 11.33
CA ILE A 180 -23.98 -15.99 12.77
C ILE A 180 -24.17 -14.69 13.58
N ALA A 181 -23.73 -13.56 13.06
CA ALA A 181 -23.83 -12.24 13.68
C ALA A 181 -24.87 -11.36 12.96
N THR A 182 -25.52 -10.48 13.73
CA THR A 182 -26.47 -9.52 13.17
C THR A 182 -25.76 -8.29 12.67
N PRO A 183 -26.02 -7.83 11.43
CA PRO A 183 -25.45 -6.59 10.91
C PRO A 183 -25.95 -5.37 11.69
N ASP A 184 -25.04 -4.45 11.97
CA ASP A 184 -25.34 -3.14 12.51
C ASP A 184 -25.82 -2.20 11.40
N GLU A 185 -26.81 -1.38 11.70
CA GLU A 185 -27.32 -0.39 10.76
C GLU A 185 -26.30 0.75 10.58
N VAL A 186 -25.97 1.06 9.33
CA VAL A 186 -25.08 2.18 9.00
C VAL A 186 -25.85 3.50 9.21
N PRO A 187 -25.33 4.44 9.99
CA PRO A 187 -25.98 5.72 10.22
C PRO A 187 -26.16 6.51 8.92
N LYS A 188 -27.11 7.42 8.92
CA LYS A 188 -27.33 8.31 7.76
C LYS A 188 -26.10 9.18 7.53
N GLY A 189 -25.62 9.23 6.31
CA GLY A 189 -24.45 10.00 5.94
C GLY A 189 -24.06 9.79 4.47
N PRO A 190 -23.00 10.45 3.99
CA PRO A 190 -22.57 10.35 2.58
C PRO A 190 -22.17 8.93 2.18
N TRP A 191 -21.81 8.09 3.11
CA TRP A 191 -21.43 6.68 2.91
C TRP A 191 -22.61 5.72 2.72
N LYS A 192 -23.86 6.12 3.06
CA LYS A 192 -25.01 5.20 3.11
C LYS A 192 -25.36 4.54 1.79
N HIS A 193 -25.06 5.18 0.67
CA HIS A 193 -25.30 4.60 -0.65
C HIS A 193 -24.24 3.58 -1.03
N THR A 194 -23.04 3.73 -0.49
CA THR A 194 -21.87 2.91 -0.78
C THR A 194 -21.71 1.76 0.23
N LEU A 195 -21.89 2.06 1.54
CA LEU A 195 -21.76 1.08 2.62
C LEU A 195 -23.15 0.63 3.08
N SER A 196 -23.46 -0.66 2.97
CA SER A 196 -24.77 -1.21 3.34
C SER A 196 -24.86 -1.62 4.79
N ASP A 197 -23.84 -2.29 5.31
CA ASP A 197 -23.83 -2.80 6.68
C ASP A 197 -22.40 -2.96 7.22
N VAL A 198 -22.31 -2.97 8.55
CA VAL A 198 -21.12 -3.34 9.29
C VAL A 198 -21.51 -4.47 10.26
N THR A 199 -20.74 -5.52 10.31
CA THR A 199 -21.03 -6.68 11.15
C THR A 199 -19.81 -7.02 11.99
N PHE A 200 -20.00 -7.17 13.31
CA PHE A 200 -18.97 -7.61 14.24
C PHE A 200 -19.18 -9.04 14.66
N TYR A 201 -18.11 -9.80 14.63
CA TYR A 201 -18.04 -11.19 15.08
C TYR A 201 -17.08 -11.26 16.26
N ASN A 202 -17.50 -11.81 17.39
CA ASN A 202 -16.62 -11.91 18.55
C ASN A 202 -16.98 -13.04 19.49
N HIS A 203 -15.98 -13.52 20.21
CA HIS A 203 -16.12 -14.56 21.22
C HIS A 203 -16.92 -14.11 22.44
N GLN A 204 -16.91 -12.82 22.77
CA GLN A 204 -17.63 -12.29 23.93
C GLN A 204 -19.16 -12.47 23.78
N HIS A 205 -19.68 -12.32 22.56
CA HIS A 205 -21.09 -12.50 22.26
C HIS A 205 -21.41 -13.90 21.72
N MET A 206 -20.47 -14.85 21.82
CA MET A 206 -20.61 -16.23 21.32
C MET A 206 -20.88 -16.28 19.80
N THR A 207 -20.40 -15.30 19.07
CA THR A 207 -20.54 -15.19 17.62
C THR A 207 -19.18 -14.99 16.93
N PRO A 208 -18.14 -15.78 17.23
CA PRO A 208 -16.87 -15.66 16.53
C PRO A 208 -17.03 -16.00 15.05
N LEU A 209 -16.21 -15.38 14.21
CA LEU A 209 -16.15 -15.75 12.81
C LEU A 209 -15.40 -17.06 12.66
N GLU A 210 -15.99 -17.99 11.95
CA GLU A 210 -15.34 -19.22 11.53
C GLU A 210 -14.84 -19.05 10.09
N LEU A 211 -13.53 -19.20 9.91
CA LEU A 211 -12.88 -19.05 8.63
C LEU A 211 -11.85 -20.16 8.38
N VAL A 212 -11.54 -20.39 7.15
CA VAL A 212 -10.41 -21.21 6.73
C VAL A 212 -9.49 -20.40 5.83
N ARG A 213 -8.19 -20.46 6.13
CA ARG A 213 -7.12 -19.93 5.26
C ARG A 213 -6.25 -21.09 4.82
N PHE A 214 -6.02 -21.20 3.52
CA PHE A 214 -5.20 -22.27 2.98
C PHE A 214 -4.47 -21.82 1.73
N SER A 215 -3.37 -22.49 1.46
CA SER A 215 -2.63 -22.33 0.20
C SER A 215 -2.96 -23.49 -0.73
N THR A 216 -3.20 -23.20 -2.00
CA THR A 216 -3.37 -24.22 -3.05
C THR A 216 -2.04 -24.68 -3.63
N GLY A 217 -0.96 -23.98 -3.33
CA GLY A 217 0.38 -24.23 -3.82
C GLY A 217 1.26 -23.00 -3.72
N SER A 218 2.28 -22.91 -4.57
CA SER A 218 3.17 -21.77 -4.64
C SER A 218 3.59 -21.45 -6.07
N GLN A 219 3.90 -20.18 -6.31
CA GLN A 219 4.61 -19.73 -7.51
C GLN A 219 6.06 -19.47 -7.14
N ALA A 220 6.98 -20.14 -7.83
CA ALA A 220 8.39 -20.06 -7.57
C ALA A 220 9.16 -19.52 -8.78
N SER A 221 10.12 -18.64 -8.50
CA SER A 221 11.15 -18.23 -9.46
C SER A 221 12.49 -18.78 -9.01
N LEU A 222 12.92 -19.86 -9.66
CA LEU A 222 14.20 -20.50 -9.41
C LEU A 222 15.27 -19.82 -10.24
N ARG A 223 16.34 -19.40 -9.59
CA ARG A 223 17.50 -18.78 -10.25
C ARG A 223 18.68 -19.74 -10.21
N PHE A 224 19.28 -19.95 -11.36
CA PHE A 224 20.47 -20.80 -11.49
C PHE A 224 21.75 -19.96 -11.45
N ARG A 225 22.87 -20.58 -11.10
CA ARG A 225 24.16 -19.86 -11.05
C ARG A 225 24.68 -19.45 -12.42
N ASN A 226 24.29 -20.15 -13.48
CA ASN A 226 24.55 -19.77 -14.87
C ASN A 226 23.70 -18.62 -15.39
N LYS A 227 22.92 -17.95 -14.49
CA LYS A 227 21.99 -16.85 -14.76
C LYS A 227 20.68 -17.23 -15.45
N GLU A 228 20.47 -18.50 -15.77
CA GLU A 228 19.18 -18.99 -16.23
C GLU A 228 18.13 -18.93 -15.12
N ARG A 229 16.86 -19.01 -15.52
CA ARG A 229 15.70 -18.99 -14.61
C ARG A 229 14.75 -20.13 -14.95
N ALA A 230 13.93 -20.52 -13.98
CA ALA A 230 12.76 -21.36 -14.19
C ALA A 230 11.60 -20.80 -13.35
N HIS A 231 10.42 -20.70 -13.96
CA HIS A 231 9.19 -20.35 -13.28
C HIS A 231 8.38 -21.61 -13.05
N VAL A 232 8.05 -21.89 -11.80
CA VAL A 232 7.44 -23.16 -11.40
C VAL A 232 6.23 -22.90 -10.53
N ASP A 233 5.09 -23.43 -10.93
CA ASP A 233 3.87 -23.47 -10.12
C ASP A 233 3.75 -24.84 -9.49
N PHE A 234 3.94 -24.88 -8.17
CA PHE A 234 3.70 -26.06 -7.36
C PHE A 234 2.24 -26.10 -6.93
N THR A 235 1.59 -27.26 -7.09
CA THR A 235 0.21 -27.49 -6.63
C THR A 235 0.22 -28.59 -5.58
N TRP A 236 -0.43 -28.36 -4.44
CA TRP A 236 -0.57 -29.39 -3.41
C TRP A 236 -1.56 -30.46 -3.86
N VAL A 237 -1.13 -31.71 -3.78
CA VAL A 237 -1.97 -32.86 -4.14
C VAL A 237 -1.86 -34.00 -3.11
N ASN A 238 -2.92 -34.79 -3.02
CA ASN A 238 -2.94 -36.06 -2.29
C ASN A 238 -3.39 -37.15 -3.27
N GLY A 239 -2.44 -37.92 -3.77
CA GLY A 239 -2.68 -38.77 -4.93
C GLY A 239 -2.92 -37.93 -6.18
N GLU A 240 -4.10 -38.04 -6.77
CA GLU A 240 -4.54 -37.26 -7.95
C GLU A 240 -5.43 -36.06 -7.57
N GLU A 241 -5.85 -35.95 -6.29
CA GLU A 241 -6.74 -34.90 -5.83
C GLU A 241 -5.95 -33.66 -5.41
N GLN A 242 -6.35 -32.48 -5.90
CA GLN A 242 -5.84 -31.21 -5.42
C GLN A 242 -6.32 -31.00 -3.97
N VAL A 243 -5.42 -30.53 -3.10
CA VAL A 243 -5.70 -30.21 -1.71
C VAL A 243 -5.23 -28.81 -1.35
N GLY A 244 -5.78 -28.25 -0.28
CA GLY A 244 -5.31 -27.01 0.33
C GLY A 244 -4.45 -27.31 1.55
N VAL A 245 -3.39 -26.52 1.79
CA VAL A 245 -2.60 -26.59 3.02
C VAL A 245 -2.86 -25.35 3.85
N GLY A 246 -3.46 -25.53 5.03
CA GLY A 246 -3.90 -24.40 5.85
C GLY A 246 -4.50 -24.80 7.18
N SER A 247 -5.32 -23.91 7.74
CA SER A 247 -5.97 -24.14 9.01
C SER A 247 -7.32 -23.45 9.09
N ARG A 248 -8.24 -24.09 9.79
CA ARG A 248 -9.52 -23.54 10.21
C ARG A 248 -9.32 -22.78 11.52
N GLN A 249 -9.97 -21.64 11.66
CA GLN A 249 -9.83 -20.75 12.81
C GLN A 249 -11.17 -20.15 13.22
N TRP A 250 -11.29 -19.85 14.51
CA TRP A 250 -12.37 -19.02 15.06
C TRP A 250 -11.73 -17.76 15.59
N VAL A 251 -12.07 -16.64 15.00
CA VAL A 251 -11.45 -15.35 15.30
C VAL A 251 -12.50 -14.27 15.53
N ASP A 252 -12.10 -13.21 16.20
CA ASP A 252 -12.87 -11.98 16.20
C ASP A 252 -12.65 -11.28 14.86
N ALA A 253 -13.73 -10.75 14.28
CA ALA A 253 -13.71 -10.14 12.97
C ALA A 253 -14.72 -8.98 12.85
N MET A 254 -14.46 -8.10 11.89
CA MET A 254 -15.40 -7.09 11.43
C MET A 254 -15.55 -7.20 9.91
N ARG A 255 -16.80 -7.16 9.43
CA ARG A 255 -17.10 -7.10 8.01
C ARG A 255 -17.72 -5.75 7.67
N LEU A 256 -17.23 -5.11 6.63
CA LEU A 256 -17.87 -4.00 5.97
C LEU A 256 -18.35 -4.45 4.60
N ARG A 257 -19.62 -4.21 4.29
CA ARG A 257 -20.21 -4.56 3.00
C ARG A 257 -20.49 -3.31 2.20
N PHE A 258 -19.84 -3.20 1.04
CA PHE A 258 -19.98 -2.08 0.12
C PHE A 258 -20.88 -2.48 -1.06
N ASN A 259 -21.91 -1.68 -1.33
CA ASN A 259 -22.77 -1.82 -2.51
C ASN A 259 -22.02 -1.26 -3.73
N LEU A 260 -21.15 -2.03 -4.28
CA LEU A 260 -20.34 -1.68 -5.43
C LEU A 260 -20.44 -2.79 -6.48
N THR A 261 -20.59 -2.40 -7.72
CA THR A 261 -20.67 -3.31 -8.87
C THR A 261 -19.50 -3.09 -9.82
N CYS A 262 -19.33 -3.98 -10.76
CA CYS A 262 -18.38 -3.80 -11.87
C CYS A 262 -18.70 -2.53 -12.68
N ASP A 263 -19.99 -2.26 -12.90
CA ASP A 263 -20.44 -1.08 -13.67
C ASP A 263 -20.12 0.24 -12.94
N ASP A 264 -20.18 0.26 -11.60
CA ASP A 264 -19.77 1.44 -10.82
C ASP A 264 -18.29 1.75 -11.03
N VAL A 265 -17.43 0.74 -10.96
CA VAL A 265 -15.99 0.91 -11.20
C VAL A 265 -15.72 1.34 -12.65
N LEU A 266 -16.39 0.74 -13.60
CA LEU A 266 -16.27 1.12 -15.01
C LEU A 266 -16.71 2.58 -15.24
N GLY A 267 -17.81 3.00 -14.61
CA GLY A 267 -18.30 4.38 -14.65
C GLY A 267 -17.27 5.38 -14.12
N LEU A 268 -16.55 5.05 -13.03
CA LEU A 268 -15.45 5.86 -12.53
C LEU A 268 -14.28 5.91 -13.51
N LEU A 269 -13.90 4.78 -14.11
CA LEU A 269 -12.79 4.70 -15.07
C LEU A 269 -13.03 5.50 -16.36
N HIS A 270 -14.25 5.85 -16.68
CA HIS A 270 -14.55 6.74 -17.82
C HIS A 270 -14.25 8.22 -17.56
N GLN A 271 -13.95 8.61 -16.32
CA GLN A 271 -13.55 9.99 -16.00
C GLN A 271 -12.08 10.21 -16.40
N GLU A 272 -11.81 11.28 -17.17
CA GLU A 272 -10.45 11.57 -17.69
C GLU A 272 -9.39 11.68 -16.60
N GLU A 273 -9.69 12.33 -15.49
CA GLU A 273 -8.76 12.51 -14.37
C GLU A 273 -8.38 11.15 -13.74
N ILE A 274 -9.37 10.25 -13.61
CA ILE A 274 -9.14 8.91 -13.08
C ILE A 274 -8.30 8.11 -14.08
N GLN A 275 -8.63 8.14 -15.36
CA GLN A 275 -7.82 7.45 -16.38
C GLN A 275 -6.38 7.95 -16.37
N ARG A 276 -6.17 9.26 -16.32
CA ARG A 276 -4.85 9.90 -16.32
C ARG A 276 -3.98 9.35 -15.19
N GLY A 277 -4.52 9.22 -13.99
CA GLY A 277 -3.78 8.69 -12.83
C GLY A 277 -3.65 7.17 -12.82
N MET A 278 -4.68 6.42 -13.27
CA MET A 278 -4.70 4.96 -13.20
C MET A 278 -3.83 4.27 -14.27
N ARG A 279 -3.72 4.84 -15.47
CA ARG A 279 -2.95 4.24 -16.58
C ARG A 279 -1.47 4.00 -16.27
N PRO A 280 -0.70 4.98 -15.73
CA PRO A 280 0.70 4.71 -15.36
C PRO A 280 0.83 3.64 -14.27
N VAL A 281 -0.11 3.59 -13.32
CA VAL A 281 -0.12 2.58 -12.25
C VAL A 281 -0.39 1.19 -12.83
N TYR A 282 -1.29 1.07 -13.79
CA TYR A 282 -1.55 -0.21 -14.46
C TYR A 282 -0.37 -0.64 -15.33
N PHE A 283 0.26 0.26 -16.07
CA PHE A 283 1.49 -0.04 -16.80
C PHE A 283 2.57 -0.62 -15.84
N GLN A 284 2.80 0.02 -14.70
CA GLN A 284 3.71 -0.50 -13.67
C GLN A 284 3.33 -1.89 -13.19
N HIS A 285 2.03 -2.14 -12.98
CA HIS A 285 1.51 -3.45 -12.59
C HIS A 285 1.84 -4.50 -13.64
N LEU A 286 1.56 -4.25 -14.92
CA LEU A 286 1.84 -5.18 -16.02
C LEU A 286 3.33 -5.54 -16.11
N VAL A 287 4.22 -4.55 -16.01
CA VAL A 287 5.67 -4.79 -16.03
C VAL A 287 6.10 -5.65 -14.84
N ARG A 288 5.64 -5.32 -13.63
CA ARG A 288 6.02 -6.08 -12.40
C ARG A 288 5.47 -7.50 -12.38
N GLN A 289 4.36 -7.77 -13.07
CA GLN A 289 3.76 -9.11 -13.16
C GLN A 289 4.35 -9.96 -14.29
N SER A 290 5.17 -9.37 -15.14
CA SER A 290 5.78 -10.13 -16.24
C SER A 290 6.78 -11.17 -15.72
N PRO A 291 6.92 -12.32 -16.40
CA PRO A 291 7.86 -13.37 -15.99
C PRO A 291 9.31 -12.88 -15.87
N GLU A 292 9.71 -11.91 -16.69
CA GLU A 292 11.07 -11.35 -16.70
C GLU A 292 11.41 -10.61 -15.41
N PHE A 293 10.40 -10.04 -14.74
CA PHE A 293 10.54 -9.27 -13.51
C PHE A 293 9.94 -9.93 -12.27
N GLU A 294 9.41 -11.14 -12.40
CA GLU A 294 8.84 -11.87 -11.27
C GLU A 294 9.87 -12.01 -10.14
N PHE A 295 9.51 -11.57 -8.93
CA PHE A 295 10.38 -11.46 -7.75
C PHE A 295 11.64 -10.57 -7.91
N ASP A 296 11.65 -9.69 -8.91
CA ASP A 296 12.74 -8.75 -9.17
C ASP A 296 12.23 -7.32 -9.25
N SER A 297 11.55 -6.88 -8.18
CA SER A 297 10.92 -5.57 -8.10
C SER A 297 11.89 -4.41 -8.33
N PHE A 298 13.14 -4.56 -7.90
CA PHE A 298 14.17 -3.54 -8.09
C PHE A 298 14.43 -3.26 -9.58
N ASN A 299 14.71 -4.30 -10.36
CA ASN A 299 14.94 -4.14 -11.80
C ASN A 299 13.66 -3.72 -12.54
N ALA A 300 12.48 -4.19 -12.09
CA ALA A 300 11.20 -3.75 -12.64
C ALA A 300 10.99 -2.24 -12.45
N ASP A 301 11.18 -1.75 -11.22
CA ASP A 301 10.96 -0.34 -10.88
C ASP A 301 11.90 0.58 -11.67
N TRP A 302 13.17 0.19 -11.84
CA TRP A 302 14.12 0.93 -12.68
C TRP A 302 13.78 0.88 -14.17
N ALA A 303 13.37 -0.27 -14.69
CA ALA A 303 12.96 -0.40 -16.09
C ALA A 303 11.73 0.47 -16.39
N ILE A 304 10.75 0.51 -15.47
CA ILE A 304 9.59 1.38 -15.54
C ILE A 304 10.02 2.86 -15.57
N GLU A 305 10.88 3.27 -14.62
CA GLU A 305 11.31 4.67 -14.52
C GLU A 305 12.08 5.11 -15.76
N CYS A 306 13.01 4.29 -16.26
CA CYS A 306 13.76 4.57 -17.49
C CYS A 306 12.85 4.67 -18.71
N PHE A 307 11.89 3.75 -18.85
CA PHE A 307 10.94 3.75 -19.95
C PHE A 307 10.03 4.99 -19.92
N MET A 308 9.50 5.33 -18.75
CA MET A 308 8.66 6.52 -18.56
C MET A 308 9.46 7.81 -18.77
N ALA A 309 10.74 7.84 -18.40
CA ALA A 309 11.64 8.96 -18.65
C ALA A 309 11.86 9.17 -20.15
N GLN A 310 12.12 8.10 -20.92
CA GLN A 310 12.23 8.18 -22.37
C GLN A 310 10.92 8.62 -23.02
N LEU A 311 9.77 8.09 -22.58
CA LEU A 311 8.47 8.48 -23.10
C LEU A 311 8.21 9.99 -22.88
N ALA A 312 8.46 10.48 -21.68
CA ALA A 312 8.30 11.90 -21.35
C ALA A 312 9.27 12.80 -22.16
N GLU A 313 10.53 12.37 -22.32
CA GLU A 313 11.53 13.04 -23.16
C GLU A 313 11.07 13.12 -24.62
N THR A 314 10.60 12.01 -25.19
CA THR A 314 10.12 11.93 -26.58
C THR A 314 8.91 12.83 -26.81
N LEU A 315 8.00 12.90 -25.85
CA LEU A 315 6.84 13.80 -25.92
C LEU A 315 7.22 15.27 -25.72
N ALA A 316 8.14 15.57 -24.80
CA ALA A 316 8.57 16.94 -24.50
C ALA A 316 9.30 17.60 -25.65
N ASN A 317 9.97 16.84 -26.51
CA ASN A 317 10.64 17.34 -27.73
C ASN A 317 9.66 17.91 -28.78
N GLY A 318 8.33 17.76 -28.56
CA GLY A 318 7.29 18.37 -29.40
C GLY A 318 7.14 17.75 -30.80
N ALA A 319 7.91 16.69 -31.12
CA ALA A 319 7.81 15.99 -32.40
C ALA A 319 6.57 15.08 -32.48
N HIS A 320 6.01 14.71 -31.35
CA HIS A 320 4.90 13.75 -31.23
C HIS A 320 3.70 14.37 -30.53
N ALA A 321 2.54 14.26 -31.16
CA ALA A 321 1.27 14.79 -30.66
C ALA A 321 0.52 13.80 -29.71
N SER A 322 0.98 12.55 -29.59
CA SER A 322 0.32 11.53 -28.80
C SER A 322 1.29 10.48 -28.25
N VAL A 323 0.90 9.82 -27.16
CA VAL A 323 1.64 8.69 -26.60
C VAL A 323 1.86 7.58 -27.63
N GLU A 324 0.85 7.27 -28.44
CA GLU A 324 0.96 6.27 -29.50
C GLU A 324 2.10 6.58 -30.48
N SER A 325 2.19 7.85 -30.95
CA SER A 325 3.24 8.26 -31.89
C SER A 325 4.63 8.22 -31.28
N ALA A 326 4.75 8.60 -30.00
CA ALA A 326 6.00 8.51 -29.26
C ALA A 326 6.46 7.07 -29.08
N LEU A 327 5.54 6.16 -28.73
CA LEU A 327 5.86 4.73 -28.59
C LEU A 327 6.30 4.08 -29.90
N ARG A 328 5.77 4.52 -31.05
CA ARG A 328 6.24 4.05 -32.35
C ARG A 328 7.69 4.46 -32.64
N GLU A 329 8.10 5.66 -32.23
CA GLU A 329 9.50 6.08 -32.33
C GLU A 329 10.37 5.27 -31.38
N MET A 330 9.96 5.10 -30.12
CA MET A 330 10.67 4.31 -29.13
C MET A 330 10.84 2.83 -29.56
N ALA A 331 9.96 2.31 -30.39
CA ALA A 331 10.07 0.96 -30.95
C ALA A 331 11.12 0.83 -32.06
N SER A 332 11.72 1.93 -32.52
CA SER A 332 12.81 1.91 -33.50
C SER A 332 14.14 1.44 -32.88
N GLU A 333 15.09 1.05 -33.71
CA GLU A 333 16.44 0.67 -33.25
C GLU A 333 17.10 1.80 -32.43
N LYS A 334 16.99 3.06 -32.91
CA LYS A 334 17.48 4.22 -32.17
C LYS A 334 16.75 4.44 -30.83
N GLY A 335 15.44 4.17 -30.78
CA GLY A 335 14.66 4.22 -29.55
C GLY A 335 15.14 3.20 -28.53
N GLY A 336 15.44 1.97 -28.97
CA GLY A 336 16.01 0.92 -28.13
C GLY A 336 17.40 1.24 -27.61
N GLU A 337 18.27 1.82 -28.43
CA GLU A 337 19.59 2.31 -28.02
C GLU A 337 19.44 3.45 -26.97
N ARG A 338 18.54 4.40 -27.22
CA ARG A 338 18.29 5.50 -26.30
C ARG A 338 17.80 5.00 -24.92
N LEU A 339 16.88 4.03 -24.89
CA LEU A 339 16.40 3.42 -23.63
C LEU A 339 17.55 2.86 -22.80
N ALA A 340 18.50 2.23 -23.45
CA ALA A 340 19.68 1.66 -22.78
C ALA A 340 20.64 2.71 -22.21
N ASP A 341 20.63 3.93 -22.74
CA ASP A 341 21.47 5.03 -22.27
C ASP A 341 20.82 5.85 -21.14
N ILE A 342 19.51 5.81 -20.99
CA ILE A 342 18.76 6.55 -19.95
C ILE A 342 19.31 6.32 -18.52
N PRO A 343 19.68 5.10 -18.09
CA PRO A 343 20.21 4.89 -16.74
C PRO A 343 21.44 5.75 -16.42
N ALA A 344 22.26 6.06 -17.41
CA ALA A 344 23.46 6.91 -17.23
C ALA A 344 23.13 8.36 -16.93
N SER A 345 21.99 8.86 -17.39
CA SER A 345 21.51 10.21 -17.12
C SER A 345 20.58 10.29 -15.91
N LEU A 346 19.92 9.20 -15.51
CA LEU A 346 19.09 9.17 -14.32
C LEU A 346 19.88 8.94 -13.02
N PHE A 347 20.99 8.23 -13.10
CA PHE A 347 21.78 7.84 -11.96
C PHE A 347 23.28 7.93 -12.23
N GLN A 348 23.99 8.73 -11.43
CA GLN A 348 25.45 8.80 -11.46
C GLN A 348 25.97 8.04 -10.22
N PRO A 349 26.87 7.04 -10.41
CA PRO A 349 27.50 6.34 -9.29
C PRO A 349 28.36 7.30 -8.46
N ASP A 350 28.29 7.19 -7.15
CA ASP A 350 29.19 7.92 -6.27
C ASP A 350 30.64 7.44 -6.52
N THR A 351 31.50 8.33 -7.00
CA THR A 351 32.91 8.01 -7.29
C THR A 351 33.74 7.76 -6.05
N ASP A 352 33.28 8.20 -4.88
CA ASP A 352 33.98 8.01 -3.61
C ASP A 352 33.63 6.68 -2.94
N ASN A 353 32.74 5.87 -3.52
CA ASN A 353 32.32 4.59 -2.97
C ASN A 353 33.31 3.50 -3.34
N GLU A 354 34.21 3.12 -2.42
CA GLU A 354 35.26 2.07 -2.61
C GLU A 354 34.70 0.69 -3.02
N THR A 355 33.39 0.46 -2.93
CA THR A 355 32.78 -0.86 -3.19
C THR A 355 32.45 -1.14 -4.66
N GLY A 356 32.43 -0.12 -5.53
CA GLY A 356 32.07 -0.29 -6.94
C GLY A 356 30.65 -0.85 -7.20
N THR A 357 29.81 -0.91 -6.17
CA THR A 357 28.47 -1.52 -6.22
C THR A 357 27.56 -0.74 -7.14
N ASP A 358 27.61 0.60 -7.08
CA ASP A 358 26.74 1.49 -7.84
C ASP A 358 27.05 1.44 -9.34
N GLN A 359 28.35 1.35 -9.68
CA GLN A 359 28.79 1.18 -11.06
C GLN A 359 28.36 -0.17 -11.65
N ALA A 360 28.40 -1.24 -10.83
CA ALA A 360 27.94 -2.56 -11.23
C ALA A 360 26.42 -2.60 -11.44
N LEU A 361 25.64 -1.84 -10.65
CA LEU A 361 24.19 -1.70 -10.80
C LEU A 361 23.84 -0.97 -12.10
N GLN A 362 24.50 0.14 -12.40
CA GLN A 362 24.28 0.89 -13.63
C GLN A 362 24.59 0.04 -14.87
N ILE A 363 25.73 -0.64 -14.88
CA ILE A 363 26.11 -1.56 -15.96
C ILE A 363 25.09 -2.70 -16.09
N GLY A 364 24.59 -3.21 -14.97
CA GLY A 364 23.56 -4.25 -14.95
C GLY A 364 22.25 -3.79 -15.58
N LEU A 365 21.81 -2.58 -15.26
CA LEU A 365 20.61 -1.96 -15.82
C LEU A 365 20.72 -1.67 -17.32
N ASN A 366 21.85 -1.10 -17.76
CA ASN A 366 22.09 -0.85 -19.18
C ASN A 366 22.01 -2.17 -19.97
N LYS A 367 22.66 -3.24 -19.48
CA LYS A 367 22.60 -4.57 -20.10
C LYS A 367 21.18 -5.17 -20.11
N LEU A 368 20.39 -4.90 -19.08
CA LEU A 368 19.00 -5.35 -19.02
C LEU A 368 18.17 -4.66 -20.09
N LEU A 369 18.26 -3.33 -20.18
CA LEU A 369 17.49 -2.51 -21.12
C LEU A 369 17.97 -2.64 -22.58
N GLN A 370 19.19 -3.15 -22.83
CA GLN A 370 19.66 -3.50 -24.18
C GLN A 370 19.04 -4.79 -24.73
N ARG A 371 18.35 -5.58 -23.92
CA ARG A 371 17.74 -6.84 -24.37
C ARG A 371 16.48 -6.55 -25.18
N PRO A 372 16.37 -7.05 -26.43
CA PRO A 372 15.20 -6.84 -27.26
C PRO A 372 13.90 -7.35 -26.61
N GLU A 373 13.99 -8.45 -25.85
CA GLU A 373 12.85 -9.04 -25.16
C GLU A 373 12.28 -8.10 -24.09
N ILE A 374 13.16 -7.40 -23.35
CA ILE A 374 12.75 -6.42 -22.33
C ILE A 374 12.15 -5.17 -22.99
N GLN A 375 12.76 -4.68 -24.05
CA GLN A 375 12.24 -3.53 -24.81
C GLN A 375 10.86 -3.83 -25.38
N GLN A 376 10.68 -5.01 -25.98
CA GLN A 376 9.39 -5.43 -26.52
C GLN A 376 8.34 -5.63 -25.42
N LEU A 377 8.73 -6.18 -24.27
CA LEU A 377 7.86 -6.32 -23.11
C LEU A 377 7.34 -4.93 -22.65
N LEU A 378 8.25 -3.97 -22.44
CA LEU A 378 7.89 -2.61 -22.01
C LEU A 378 6.95 -1.93 -23.00
N LEU A 379 7.22 -2.05 -24.32
CA LEU A 379 6.35 -1.53 -25.38
C LEU A 379 4.98 -2.20 -25.40
N ASN A 380 4.91 -3.51 -25.15
CA ASN A 380 3.64 -4.23 -25.08
C ASN A 380 2.83 -3.77 -23.86
N CYS A 381 3.45 -3.65 -22.68
CA CYS A 381 2.79 -3.14 -21.48
C CYS A 381 2.35 -1.68 -21.65
N ALA A 382 3.13 -0.85 -22.37
CA ALA A 382 2.85 0.56 -22.60
C ALA A 382 1.60 0.82 -23.46
N GLN A 383 1.04 -0.20 -24.11
CA GLN A 383 -0.26 -0.08 -24.80
C GLN A 383 -1.36 0.36 -23.81
N ALA A 384 -1.25 -0.01 -22.54
CA ALA A 384 -2.18 0.41 -21.49
C ALA A 384 -2.20 1.94 -21.25
N LEU A 385 -1.16 2.66 -21.66
CA LEU A 385 -1.05 4.11 -21.46
C LEU A 385 -1.97 4.93 -22.40
N TRP A 386 -2.39 4.35 -23.52
CA TRP A 386 -3.11 5.14 -24.56
C TRP A 386 -4.32 4.42 -25.18
N LYS A 387 -4.36 3.09 -25.22
CA LYS A 387 -5.48 2.38 -25.85
C LYS A 387 -6.83 2.69 -25.16
N PRO A 388 -7.95 2.61 -25.89
CA PRO A 388 -9.30 2.62 -25.30
C PRO A 388 -9.44 1.55 -24.20
N LEU A 389 -10.26 1.82 -23.16
CA LEU A 389 -10.41 0.92 -22.02
C LEU A 389 -10.89 -0.49 -22.38
N ASP A 390 -11.76 -0.57 -23.37
CA ASP A 390 -12.35 -1.81 -23.91
C ASP A 390 -11.35 -2.66 -24.72
N GLU A 391 -10.21 -2.08 -25.09
CA GLU A 391 -9.10 -2.76 -25.76
C GLU A 391 -7.96 -3.15 -24.81
N ILE A 392 -8.08 -2.85 -23.51
CA ILE A 392 -7.06 -3.16 -22.51
C ILE A 392 -7.54 -4.34 -21.65
N ASP A 393 -7.03 -5.52 -21.96
CA ASP A 393 -7.36 -6.73 -21.21
C ASP A 393 -7.00 -6.60 -19.72
N GLY A 394 -7.96 -6.98 -18.85
CA GLY A 394 -7.74 -7.07 -17.40
C GLY A 394 -7.69 -5.72 -16.65
N PHE A 395 -7.82 -4.57 -17.33
CA PHE A 395 -7.72 -3.27 -16.68
C PHE A 395 -8.85 -3.03 -15.65
N VAL A 396 -10.07 -3.38 -16.00
CA VAL A 396 -11.23 -3.20 -15.11
C VAL A 396 -11.12 -4.12 -13.88
N GLU A 397 -10.77 -5.38 -14.08
CA GLU A 397 -10.57 -6.35 -13.00
C GLU A 397 -9.45 -5.91 -12.05
N TRP A 398 -8.35 -5.41 -12.62
CA TRP A 398 -7.27 -4.86 -11.85
C TRP A 398 -7.71 -3.61 -11.07
N ALA A 399 -8.44 -2.68 -11.68
CA ALA A 399 -8.95 -1.48 -11.02
C ALA A 399 -9.93 -1.83 -9.88
N ARG A 400 -10.79 -2.84 -10.07
CA ARG A 400 -11.65 -3.41 -9.01
C ARG A 400 -10.80 -3.91 -7.83
N GLN A 401 -9.72 -4.61 -8.12
CA GLN A 401 -8.83 -5.10 -7.07
C GLN A 401 -8.09 -3.97 -6.37
N VAL A 402 -7.63 -2.95 -7.10
CA VAL A 402 -6.99 -1.75 -6.51
C VAL A 402 -7.98 -0.99 -5.62
N LEU A 403 -9.24 -0.85 -6.03
CA LEU A 403 -10.27 -0.25 -5.20
C LEU A 403 -10.49 -1.06 -3.92
N ALA A 404 -10.61 -2.38 -4.02
CA ALA A 404 -10.77 -3.28 -2.88
C ALA A 404 -9.57 -3.18 -1.90
N ASP A 405 -8.34 -3.16 -2.44
CA ASP A 405 -7.12 -2.99 -1.64
C ASP A 405 -7.07 -1.61 -0.96
N THR A 406 -7.49 -0.57 -1.66
CA THR A 406 -7.51 0.80 -1.12
C THR A 406 -8.53 0.92 0.02
N LEU A 407 -9.73 0.35 -0.15
CA LEU A 407 -10.73 0.30 0.91
C LEU A 407 -10.25 -0.52 2.10
N ALA A 408 -9.62 -1.66 1.87
CA ALA A 408 -9.04 -2.51 2.92
C ALA A 408 -7.94 -1.77 3.70
N ALA A 409 -7.05 -1.06 2.99
CA ALA A 409 -6.03 -0.22 3.59
C ALA A 409 -6.64 0.92 4.42
N GLY A 410 -7.69 1.59 3.91
CA GLY A 410 -8.44 2.61 4.64
C GLY A 410 -9.06 2.09 5.93
N VAL A 411 -9.64 0.89 5.91
CA VAL A 411 -10.19 0.22 7.10
C VAL A 411 -9.10 -0.09 8.13
N GLN A 412 -7.97 -0.64 7.69
CA GLN A 412 -6.83 -0.92 8.58
C GLN A 412 -6.25 0.37 9.18
N GLN A 413 -6.07 1.41 8.39
CA GLN A 413 -5.62 2.71 8.87
C GLN A 413 -6.61 3.35 9.85
N THR A 414 -7.91 3.11 9.67
CA THR A 414 -8.95 3.56 10.62
C THR A 414 -8.79 2.85 11.96
N LEU A 415 -8.54 1.53 11.96
CA LEU A 415 -8.21 0.80 13.19
C LEU A 415 -7.00 1.42 13.89
N SER A 416 -5.89 1.63 13.17
CA SER A 416 -4.66 2.20 13.74
C SER A 416 -4.87 3.63 14.29
N THR A 417 -5.75 4.41 13.64
CA THR A 417 -6.11 5.75 14.10
C THR A 417 -6.94 5.74 15.38
N LEU A 418 -7.93 4.84 15.46
CA LEU A 418 -8.85 4.75 16.62
C LEU A 418 -8.24 3.99 17.79
N LEU A 419 -7.32 3.08 17.53
CA LEU A 419 -6.64 2.24 18.53
C LEU A 419 -5.12 2.27 18.30
N PRO A 420 -4.43 3.38 18.58
CA PRO A 420 -3.02 3.58 18.22
C PRO A 420 -2.04 2.70 19.00
N ASP A 421 -2.50 2.03 20.05
CA ASP A 421 -1.73 1.08 20.86
C ASP A 421 -1.75 -0.36 20.32
N VAL A 422 -2.45 -0.61 19.23
CA VAL A 422 -2.58 -1.94 18.60
C VAL A 422 -1.44 -2.17 17.61
N ASP A 423 -0.82 -3.36 17.68
CA ASP A 423 0.11 -3.80 16.64
C ASP A 423 -0.68 -4.15 15.36
N GLU A 424 -0.39 -3.48 14.27
CA GLU A 424 -1.01 -3.72 12.96
C GLU A 424 -0.87 -5.17 12.48
N ARG A 425 0.15 -5.89 12.95
CA ARG A 425 0.38 -7.31 12.62
C ARG A 425 -0.57 -8.27 13.34
N ALA A 426 -1.27 -7.79 14.36
CA ALA A 426 -2.25 -8.59 15.09
C ALA A 426 -3.57 -8.76 14.34
N VAL A 427 -3.77 -8.03 13.25
CA VAL A 427 -4.96 -8.08 12.39
C VAL A 427 -4.59 -8.31 10.94
N VAL A 428 -5.49 -8.93 10.20
CA VAL A 428 -5.38 -9.15 8.76
C VAL A 428 -6.64 -8.62 8.09
N THR A 429 -6.44 -7.87 7.02
CA THR A 429 -7.54 -7.35 6.21
C THR A 429 -7.60 -8.09 4.88
N ASP A 430 -8.74 -8.72 4.60
CA ASP A 430 -9.04 -9.39 3.35
C ASP A 430 -10.17 -8.67 2.61
N SER A 431 -10.18 -8.79 1.29
CA SER A 431 -11.25 -8.26 0.44
C SER A 431 -11.79 -9.35 -0.47
N SER A 432 -13.10 -9.34 -0.70
CA SER A 432 -13.76 -10.31 -1.57
C SER A 432 -14.91 -9.66 -2.34
N TRP A 433 -14.86 -9.76 -3.67
CA TRP A 433 -16.01 -9.45 -4.50
C TRP A 433 -16.99 -10.62 -4.46
N MET A 434 -18.22 -10.33 -4.11
CA MET A 434 -19.29 -11.30 -3.94
C MET A 434 -20.37 -11.07 -4.99
N SER A 435 -21.02 -12.14 -5.43
CA SER A 435 -22.15 -12.06 -6.35
C SER A 435 -23.25 -13.02 -5.97
N ASP A 436 -24.50 -12.63 -6.17
CA ASP A 436 -25.67 -13.51 -6.14
C ASP A 436 -26.27 -13.58 -7.56
N PRO A 437 -25.92 -14.60 -8.35
CA PRO A 437 -26.40 -14.73 -9.73
C PRO A 437 -27.92 -14.80 -9.84
N ARG A 438 -28.62 -15.26 -8.78
CA ARG A 438 -30.08 -15.38 -8.76
C ARG A 438 -30.78 -14.03 -8.66
N LYS A 439 -30.11 -13.05 -8.02
CA LYS A 439 -30.61 -11.69 -7.87
C LYS A 439 -29.95 -10.71 -8.81
N GLY A 440 -28.91 -11.12 -9.56
CA GLY A 440 -28.08 -10.22 -10.34
C GLY A 440 -27.39 -9.15 -9.48
N ALA A 441 -27.14 -9.45 -8.21
CA ALA A 441 -26.55 -8.53 -7.27
C ALA A 441 -25.07 -8.82 -7.11
N GLU A 442 -24.28 -7.76 -7.05
CA GLU A 442 -22.84 -7.80 -6.77
C GLU A 442 -22.51 -6.82 -5.65
N TRP A 443 -21.50 -7.14 -4.84
CA TRP A 443 -21.01 -6.27 -3.76
C TRP A 443 -19.59 -6.62 -3.40
N LEU A 444 -18.92 -5.70 -2.68
CA LEU A 444 -17.59 -5.90 -2.12
C LEU A 444 -17.67 -6.08 -0.59
N GLU A 445 -17.01 -7.09 -0.06
CA GLU A 445 -16.82 -7.28 1.37
C GLU A 445 -15.37 -7.03 1.77
N ILE A 446 -15.16 -6.23 2.81
CA ILE A 446 -13.87 -6.03 3.47
C ILE A 446 -13.95 -6.70 4.84
N TRP A 447 -13.03 -7.61 5.09
CA TRP A 447 -12.95 -8.39 6.32
C TRP A 447 -11.70 -8.01 7.09
N LEU A 448 -11.86 -7.52 8.32
CA LEU A 448 -10.78 -7.29 9.27
C LEU A 448 -10.84 -8.39 10.31
N CYS A 449 -9.85 -9.27 10.36
CA CYS A 449 -9.80 -10.46 11.20
C CYS A 449 -8.61 -10.40 12.16
N GLU A 450 -8.81 -10.79 13.43
CA GLU A 450 -7.69 -10.99 14.34
C GLU A 450 -6.89 -12.24 13.94
N MET A 451 -5.57 -12.17 14.14
CA MET A 451 -4.68 -13.29 13.81
C MET A 451 -4.78 -14.44 14.80
N GLU A 452 -5.05 -14.13 16.06
CA GLU A 452 -5.10 -15.12 17.13
C GLU A 452 -6.46 -15.81 17.15
N SER A 453 -6.45 -17.15 17.13
CA SER A 453 -7.64 -17.96 17.37
C SER A 453 -8.14 -17.69 18.79
N GLY A 454 -9.45 -17.48 18.96
CA GLY A 454 -10.02 -17.08 20.24
C GLY A 454 -10.04 -15.57 20.50
N GLY A 455 -9.47 -14.78 19.61
CA GLY A 455 -9.46 -13.32 19.65
C GLY A 455 -8.51 -12.72 20.68
N SER A 456 -7.88 -11.61 20.33
CA SER A 456 -7.04 -10.80 21.23
C SER A 456 -7.80 -9.66 21.90
N GLY A 457 -9.07 -9.45 21.48
CA GLY A 457 -9.96 -8.40 21.98
C GLY A 457 -9.78 -7.04 21.34
N ILE A 458 -9.05 -6.96 20.25
CA ILE A 458 -8.85 -5.72 19.46
C ILE A 458 -10.17 -5.31 18.83
N LEU A 459 -10.84 -6.24 18.16
CA LEU A 459 -12.10 -5.94 17.47
C LEU A 459 -13.28 -5.75 18.42
N ILE A 460 -13.22 -6.30 19.63
CA ILE A 460 -14.16 -5.96 20.70
C ILE A 460 -14.03 -4.48 21.08
N ARG A 461 -12.81 -3.97 21.20
CA ARG A 461 -12.55 -2.55 21.48
C ARG A 461 -13.02 -1.67 20.31
N LEU A 462 -12.80 -2.12 19.07
CA LEU A 462 -13.28 -1.40 17.89
C LEU A 462 -14.80 -1.38 17.83
N GLN A 463 -15.48 -2.49 18.15
CA GLN A 463 -16.94 -2.55 18.28
C GLN A 463 -17.47 -1.59 19.35
N GLN A 464 -16.77 -1.46 20.47
CA GLN A 464 -17.14 -0.47 21.50
C GLN A 464 -17.05 0.95 20.95
N LYS A 465 -15.99 1.29 20.20
CA LYS A 465 -15.88 2.58 19.52
C LYS A 465 -16.97 2.82 18.48
N TRP A 466 -17.31 1.79 17.70
CA TRP A 466 -18.43 1.84 16.78
C TRP A 466 -19.76 2.10 17.51
N ALA A 467 -20.04 1.38 18.61
CA ALA A 467 -21.27 1.53 19.38
C ALA A 467 -21.37 2.90 20.10
N GLU A 468 -20.24 3.48 20.50
CA GLU A 468 -20.17 4.84 21.06
C GLU A 468 -20.49 5.91 20.01
N ASP A 469 -19.83 5.84 18.84
CA ASP A 469 -19.99 6.82 17.75
C ASP A 469 -19.62 6.22 16.37
N PRO A 470 -20.58 5.61 15.68
CA PRO A 470 -20.34 5.07 14.34
C PRO A 470 -20.06 6.16 13.30
N VAL A 471 -20.53 7.40 13.51
CA VAL A 471 -20.28 8.53 12.60
C VAL A 471 -18.80 8.92 12.67
N SER A 472 -18.21 8.97 13.85
CA SER A 472 -16.78 9.24 14.02
C SER A 472 -15.92 8.17 13.33
N PHE A 473 -16.25 6.89 13.47
CA PHE A 473 -15.57 5.82 12.77
C PHE A 473 -15.60 6.04 11.24
N LEU A 474 -16.78 6.30 10.69
CA LEU A 474 -16.95 6.47 9.25
C LEU A 474 -16.27 7.76 8.73
N ASN A 475 -16.25 8.82 9.53
CA ASN A 475 -15.52 10.04 9.21
C ASN A 475 -14.02 9.79 9.14
N VAL A 476 -13.46 9.02 10.05
CA VAL A 476 -12.04 8.63 10.00
C VAL A 476 -11.76 7.77 8.76
N LEU A 477 -12.63 6.81 8.44
CA LEU A 477 -12.49 5.97 7.25
C LEU A 477 -12.47 6.82 5.97
N VAL A 478 -13.46 7.69 5.78
CA VAL A 478 -13.54 8.51 4.56
C VAL A 478 -12.38 9.50 4.49
N ARG A 479 -11.92 10.05 5.63
CA ARG A 479 -10.73 10.90 5.66
C ARG A 479 -9.47 10.16 5.20
N ASN A 480 -9.29 8.91 5.62
CA ASN A 480 -8.16 8.09 5.19
C ASN A 480 -8.20 7.76 3.68
N LEU A 481 -9.40 7.71 3.11
CA LEU A 481 -9.64 7.45 1.68
C LEU A 481 -9.68 8.72 0.82
N SER A 482 -9.72 9.90 1.43
CA SER A 482 -9.71 11.19 0.74
C SER A 482 -8.29 11.67 0.45
N ALA A 483 -8.18 12.70 -0.39
CA ALA A 483 -6.91 13.34 -0.70
C ALA A 483 -6.23 13.86 0.58
N SER A 484 -4.95 13.55 0.72
CA SER A 484 -4.14 13.96 1.88
C SER A 484 -3.68 15.42 1.80
N ASP A 485 -3.14 15.92 2.91
CA ASP A 485 -2.46 17.21 2.93
C ASP A 485 -1.32 17.29 1.89
N TYR A 486 -0.62 16.18 1.62
CA TYR A 486 0.47 16.14 0.64
C TYR A 486 -0.01 16.24 -0.81
N GLU A 487 -1.17 15.71 -1.12
CA GLU A 487 -1.80 15.91 -2.44
C GLU A 487 -2.25 17.36 -2.65
N GLN A 488 -2.68 18.05 -1.57
CA GLN A 488 -3.06 19.45 -1.60
C GLN A 488 -1.86 20.39 -1.80
N ILE A 489 -0.67 20.01 -1.37
CA ILE A 489 0.56 20.83 -1.48
C ILE A 489 0.83 21.28 -2.92
N ASP A 490 0.69 20.38 -3.89
CA ASP A 490 0.93 20.73 -5.31
C ASP A 490 0.05 21.89 -5.71
N TYR A 491 -1.22 21.83 -5.37
CA TYR A 491 -2.17 22.85 -5.70
C TYR A 491 -1.88 24.18 -4.99
N ASP A 492 -1.59 24.13 -3.70
CA ASP A 492 -1.32 25.31 -2.87
C ASP A 492 -0.05 26.02 -3.28
N LEU A 493 1.04 25.29 -3.54
CA LEU A 493 2.31 25.89 -3.97
C LEU A 493 2.23 26.50 -5.37
N ARG A 494 1.56 25.84 -6.30
CA ARG A 494 1.29 26.41 -7.64
C ARG A 494 0.46 27.69 -7.56
N THR A 495 -0.47 27.73 -6.62
CA THR A 495 -1.25 28.94 -6.35
C THR A 495 -0.37 30.08 -5.80
N VAL A 496 0.55 29.79 -4.87
CA VAL A 496 1.50 30.78 -4.35
C VAL A 496 2.33 31.35 -5.49
N LEU A 497 2.91 30.48 -6.34
CA LEU A 497 3.70 30.90 -7.50
C LEU A 497 2.90 31.78 -8.48
N GLN A 498 1.64 31.43 -8.72
CA GLN A 498 0.73 32.21 -9.57
C GLN A 498 0.41 33.58 -8.97
N MET A 499 0.14 33.62 -7.65
CA MET A 499 -0.08 34.89 -6.96
C MET A 499 1.16 35.78 -6.95
N MET A 500 2.36 35.21 -6.81
CA MET A 500 3.63 35.97 -6.85
C MET A 500 3.83 36.72 -8.15
N GLN A 501 3.23 36.32 -9.26
CA GLN A 501 3.35 37.03 -10.54
C GLN A 501 2.57 38.35 -10.60
N THR A 502 1.46 38.40 -9.81
CA THR A 502 0.53 39.53 -9.87
C THR A 502 0.39 40.29 -8.57
N ASP A 503 0.94 39.79 -7.46
CA ASP A 503 0.81 40.32 -6.10
C ASP A 503 2.17 40.74 -5.54
N ASP A 504 2.46 42.01 -5.66
CA ASP A 504 3.72 42.60 -5.19
C ASP A 504 3.89 42.51 -3.67
N THR A 505 2.78 42.54 -2.90
CA THR A 505 2.82 42.45 -1.44
C THR A 505 3.27 41.04 -0.98
N LEU A 506 2.76 40.00 -1.65
CA LEU A 506 3.18 38.64 -1.36
C LEU A 506 4.64 38.40 -1.80
N ARG A 507 5.02 38.94 -2.98
CA ARG A 507 6.39 38.86 -3.49
C ARG A 507 7.39 39.50 -2.52
N MET A 508 7.08 40.72 -2.04
CA MET A 508 7.91 41.41 -1.04
C MET A 508 7.98 40.62 0.29
N ALA A 509 6.90 40.01 0.75
CA ALA A 509 6.92 39.19 1.96
C ALA A 509 7.82 37.95 1.82
N ILE A 510 7.81 37.29 0.66
CA ILE A 510 8.68 36.16 0.31
C ILE A 510 10.14 36.60 0.23
N SER A 511 10.43 37.71 -0.46
CA SER A 511 11.79 38.27 -0.55
C SER A 511 12.35 38.66 0.84
N ALA A 512 11.53 39.25 1.70
CA ALA A 512 11.95 39.60 3.06
C ALA A 512 12.39 38.35 3.89
N VAL A 513 11.76 37.19 3.70
CA VAL A 513 12.20 35.94 4.36
C VAL A 513 13.52 35.45 3.79
N ARG A 514 13.72 35.55 2.47
CA ARG A 514 14.95 35.12 1.79
C ARG A 514 16.16 36.01 2.16
N GLU A 515 15.96 37.30 2.30
CA GLU A 515 16.98 38.32 2.50
C GLU A 515 17.28 38.60 3.98
N ALA A 516 16.55 37.95 4.90
CA ALA A 516 16.70 38.18 6.33
C ALA A 516 18.13 37.87 6.80
N SER A 517 18.81 38.89 7.34
CA SER A 517 20.23 38.83 7.71
C SER A 517 20.50 38.15 9.05
N ASN A 518 19.48 37.98 9.89
CA ASN A 518 19.58 37.35 11.20
C ASN A 518 18.29 36.64 11.60
N MET A 519 18.34 35.87 12.69
CA MET A 519 17.23 35.03 13.15
C MET A 519 15.99 35.83 13.54
N ASP A 520 16.16 37.01 14.15
CA ASP A 520 15.01 37.81 14.59
C ASP A 520 14.30 38.47 13.39
N ALA A 521 15.07 39.01 12.43
CA ALA A 521 14.53 39.52 11.19
C ALA A 521 13.80 38.42 10.39
N ARG A 522 14.36 37.21 10.35
CA ARG A 522 13.74 36.06 9.68
C ARG A 522 12.43 35.62 10.38
N ARG A 523 12.41 35.67 11.72
CA ARG A 523 11.18 35.33 12.49
C ARG A 523 10.07 36.33 12.20
N GLU A 524 10.39 37.63 12.17
CA GLU A 524 9.38 38.67 11.87
C GLU A 524 8.92 38.60 10.42
N ALA A 525 9.82 38.40 9.47
CA ALA A 525 9.50 38.19 8.06
C ALA A 525 8.60 36.95 7.85
N ASN A 526 8.88 35.84 8.53
CA ASN A 526 8.05 34.64 8.49
C ASN A 526 6.63 34.90 9.03
N LYS A 527 6.54 35.60 10.16
CA LYS A 527 5.22 35.97 10.75
C LYS A 527 4.41 36.82 9.78
N ASN A 528 5.03 37.78 9.12
CA ASN A 528 4.37 38.58 8.08
C ASN A 528 3.96 37.74 6.89
N LEU A 529 4.84 36.84 6.40
CA LEU A 529 4.52 35.95 5.28
C LEU A 529 3.34 35.04 5.61
N HIS A 530 3.32 34.42 6.81
CA HIS A 530 2.21 33.59 7.24
C HIS A 530 0.88 34.38 7.30
N LEU A 531 0.93 35.63 7.77
CA LEU A 531 -0.21 36.52 7.77
C LEU A 531 -0.70 36.80 6.33
N GLN A 532 0.23 37.13 5.42
CA GLN A 532 -0.11 37.38 4.01
C GLN A 532 -0.73 36.16 3.32
N LEU A 533 -0.19 34.96 3.57
CA LEU A 533 -0.74 33.71 3.02
C LEU A 533 -2.12 33.40 3.60
N SER A 534 -2.30 33.56 4.92
CA SER A 534 -3.58 33.34 5.58
C SER A 534 -4.67 34.30 5.07
N GLN A 535 -4.33 35.57 4.88
CA GLN A 535 -5.26 36.58 4.31
C GLN A 535 -5.70 36.25 2.87
N ARG A 536 -4.93 35.42 2.15
CA ARG A 536 -5.23 34.94 0.80
C ARG A 536 -5.91 33.56 0.81
N GLY A 537 -6.28 33.07 1.97
CA GLY A 537 -7.00 31.83 2.12
C GLY A 537 -6.13 30.59 2.01
N MET A 538 -4.82 30.73 2.21
CA MET A 538 -3.91 29.58 2.23
C MET A 538 -3.94 28.91 3.60
N ARG A 539 -4.11 27.58 3.62
CA ARG A 539 -3.99 26.78 4.85
C ARG A 539 -2.50 26.51 5.12
N LEU A 540 -2.00 26.98 6.23
CA LEU A 540 -0.61 26.77 6.64
C LEU A 540 -0.43 25.44 7.38
N SER A 541 -0.64 24.31 6.69
CA SER A 541 -0.34 23.00 7.24
C SER A 541 1.18 22.82 7.45
N HIS A 542 1.55 21.89 8.33
CA HIS A 542 2.98 21.54 8.51
C HIS A 542 3.62 21.07 7.20
N SER A 543 2.92 20.22 6.46
CA SER A 543 3.37 19.69 5.18
C SER A 543 3.59 20.81 4.14
N PHE A 544 2.59 21.71 3.97
CA PHE A 544 2.69 22.85 3.08
C PHE A 544 3.88 23.76 3.45
N THR A 545 3.99 24.14 4.73
CA THR A 545 5.08 25.02 5.17
C THR A 545 6.44 24.38 4.95
N THR A 546 6.60 23.09 5.24
CA THR A 546 7.86 22.35 5.01
C THR A 546 8.27 22.41 3.54
N VAL A 547 7.36 22.15 2.61
CA VAL A 547 7.69 22.18 1.18
C VAL A 547 7.90 23.61 0.69
N LEU A 548 7.10 24.59 1.16
CA LEU A 548 7.30 26.01 0.87
C LEU A 548 8.71 26.46 1.24
N TYR A 549 9.19 26.09 2.45
CA TYR A 549 10.54 26.47 2.90
C TYR A 549 11.65 25.72 2.19
N SER A 550 11.43 24.48 1.78
CA SER A 550 12.44 23.67 1.09
C SER A 550 12.53 23.99 -0.42
N ARG A 551 11.52 24.60 -1.01
CA ARG A 551 11.45 24.89 -2.45
C ARG A 551 11.49 26.40 -2.75
N ILE A 552 10.46 27.13 -2.36
CA ILE A 552 10.32 28.55 -2.68
C ILE A 552 11.21 29.43 -1.78
N LEU A 553 11.27 29.14 -0.48
CA LEU A 553 12.04 29.92 0.49
C LEU A 553 13.46 29.36 0.74
N ARG A 554 13.93 28.47 -0.14
CA ARG A 554 15.25 27.88 -0.03
C ARG A 554 16.36 28.96 -0.09
N ALA A 555 17.46 28.73 0.59
CA ALA A 555 18.63 29.62 0.52
C ALA A 555 19.12 29.74 -0.93
N GLY A 556 19.35 30.95 -1.39
CA GLY A 556 19.78 31.26 -2.76
C GLY A 556 18.65 31.29 -3.80
N SER A 557 17.37 31.07 -3.39
CA SER A 557 16.23 31.29 -4.30
C SER A 557 15.93 32.78 -4.49
N GLY A 558 15.39 33.15 -5.64
CA GLY A 558 15.03 34.50 -6.01
C GLY A 558 14.11 34.52 -7.23
N GLU A 559 13.85 35.66 -7.80
CA GLU A 559 12.93 35.86 -8.92
C GLU A 559 13.25 34.94 -10.13
N HIS A 560 14.53 34.74 -10.41
CA HIS A 560 14.95 33.84 -11.49
C HIS A 560 14.53 32.37 -11.21
N THR A 561 14.77 31.88 -9.98
CA THR A 561 14.38 30.53 -9.61
C THR A 561 12.86 30.35 -9.56
N ASP A 562 12.11 31.38 -9.19
CA ASP A 562 10.65 31.37 -9.19
C ASP A 562 10.11 31.28 -10.62
N THR A 563 10.67 32.04 -11.53
CA THR A 563 10.31 31.99 -12.97
C THR A 563 10.64 30.62 -13.56
N GLN A 564 11.80 30.05 -13.25
CA GLN A 564 12.19 28.70 -13.68
C GLN A 564 11.24 27.65 -13.14
N LEU A 565 10.92 27.70 -11.85
CA LEU A 565 10.00 26.77 -11.22
C LEU A 565 8.60 26.85 -11.83
N TYR A 566 8.10 28.07 -12.05
CA TYR A 566 6.82 28.28 -12.72
C TYR A 566 6.78 27.65 -14.11
N GLN A 567 7.84 27.84 -14.90
CA GLN A 567 7.96 27.25 -16.23
C GLN A 567 7.98 25.73 -16.18
N LEU A 568 8.81 25.12 -15.31
CA LEU A 568 8.89 23.69 -15.12
C LEU A 568 7.51 23.07 -14.79
N LEU A 569 6.75 23.70 -13.90
CA LEU A 569 5.41 23.23 -13.52
C LEU A 569 4.38 23.41 -14.63
N SER A 570 4.50 24.50 -15.42
CA SER A 570 3.65 24.74 -16.59
C SER A 570 3.89 23.68 -17.67
N ASP A 571 5.16 23.41 -17.97
CA ASP A 571 5.55 22.43 -18.97
C ASP A 571 5.13 21.02 -18.54
N TRP A 572 5.34 20.67 -17.26
CA TRP A 572 4.86 19.41 -16.69
C TRP A 572 3.35 19.24 -16.87
N SER A 573 2.56 20.24 -16.48
CA SER A 573 1.11 20.17 -16.58
C SER A 573 0.61 20.10 -18.03
N SER A 574 1.30 20.82 -18.94
CA SER A 574 0.98 20.78 -20.36
C SER A 574 1.28 19.42 -20.98
N LEU A 575 2.39 18.80 -20.57
CA LEU A 575 2.78 17.48 -21.05
C LEU A 575 1.78 16.41 -20.57
N GLU A 576 1.41 16.40 -19.28
CA GLU A 576 0.41 15.47 -18.74
C GLU A 576 -0.97 15.64 -19.40
N ALA A 577 -1.38 16.88 -19.66
CA ALA A 577 -2.64 17.15 -20.33
C ALA A 577 -2.63 16.65 -21.79
N SER A 578 -1.54 16.83 -22.51
CA SER A 578 -1.40 16.36 -23.90
C SER A 578 -1.23 14.84 -24.01
N ALA A 579 -0.51 14.24 -23.05
CA ALA A 579 -0.28 12.81 -23.00
C ALA A 579 -1.50 12.02 -22.45
N GLY A 580 -2.35 12.65 -21.64
CA GLY A 580 -3.46 11.99 -20.95
C GLY A 580 -3.03 11.00 -19.87
N ILE A 581 -1.81 11.13 -19.36
CA ILE A 581 -1.23 10.32 -18.27
C ILE A 581 -0.44 11.19 -17.30
N GLU A 582 -0.34 10.74 -16.03
CA GLU A 582 0.54 11.37 -15.05
C GLU A 582 1.98 10.85 -15.17
N PHE A 583 2.94 11.71 -14.83
CA PHE A 583 4.36 11.36 -14.77
C PHE A 583 4.93 11.58 -13.36
N SER A 584 5.96 10.82 -13.00
CA SER A 584 6.69 11.01 -11.74
C SER A 584 7.52 12.31 -11.78
N MET A 585 7.84 12.83 -10.60
CA MET A 585 8.74 14.00 -10.49
C MET A 585 10.11 13.71 -11.13
N ASN A 586 10.66 12.51 -10.94
CA ASN A 586 11.95 12.13 -11.48
C ASN A 586 11.92 12.07 -13.00
N THR A 587 10.90 11.42 -13.55
CA THR A 587 10.62 11.34 -14.98
C THR A 587 10.57 12.74 -15.62
N MET A 588 9.81 13.65 -15.00
CA MET A 588 9.67 15.01 -15.53
C MET A 588 10.93 15.85 -15.35
N ALA A 589 11.63 15.73 -14.23
CA ALA A 589 12.90 16.43 -14.02
C ALA A 589 13.92 16.06 -15.10
N HIS A 590 13.97 14.77 -15.46
CA HIS A 590 14.82 14.27 -16.55
C HIS A 590 14.36 14.80 -17.92
N ALA A 591 13.11 14.60 -18.28
CA ALA A 591 12.58 15.00 -19.58
C ALA A 591 12.77 16.51 -19.86
N LEU A 592 12.51 17.34 -18.84
CA LEU A 592 12.70 18.79 -18.95
C LEU A 592 14.19 19.20 -19.01
N ALA A 593 15.09 18.44 -18.33
CA ALA A 593 16.53 18.64 -18.46
C ALA A 593 17.00 18.36 -19.89
N VAL A 594 16.62 17.23 -20.47
CA VAL A 594 16.96 16.87 -21.86
C VAL A 594 16.37 17.88 -22.86
N ASN A 595 15.10 18.27 -22.64
CA ASN A 595 14.45 19.25 -23.51
C ASN A 595 15.19 20.61 -23.52
N SER A 596 15.76 21.04 -22.40
CA SER A 596 16.50 22.29 -22.27
C SER A 596 17.91 22.20 -22.83
N LEU A 597 18.58 21.07 -22.76
CA LEU A 597 19.98 20.89 -23.13
C LEU A 597 20.17 20.25 -24.52
N GLY A 598 19.19 19.47 -24.98
CA GLY A 598 19.23 18.64 -26.18
C GLY A 598 19.63 17.20 -25.94
N VAL A 599 19.10 16.30 -26.77
CA VAL A 599 19.21 14.82 -26.60
C VAL A 599 20.67 14.33 -26.74
N GLU A 600 21.51 15.02 -27.47
CA GLU A 600 22.91 14.64 -27.69
C GLU A 600 23.87 15.11 -26.58
N THR A 601 23.32 15.71 -25.50
CA THR A 601 24.13 16.21 -24.39
C THR A 601 24.69 15.05 -23.55
N ASP A 602 25.91 15.24 -23.03
CA ASP A 602 26.54 14.26 -22.14
C ASP A 602 25.65 13.91 -20.93
N ALA A 603 25.58 12.63 -20.62
CA ALA A 603 24.70 12.09 -19.57
C ALA A 603 24.97 12.73 -18.18
N SER A 604 26.20 13.10 -17.88
CA SER A 604 26.55 13.77 -16.62
C SER A 604 25.99 15.18 -16.53
N VAL A 605 25.98 15.92 -17.65
CA VAL A 605 25.42 17.28 -17.71
C VAL A 605 23.89 17.22 -17.59
N VAL A 606 23.25 16.23 -18.23
CA VAL A 606 21.80 15.98 -18.09
C VAL A 606 21.46 15.63 -16.65
N PHE A 607 22.25 14.78 -16.01
CA PHE A 607 22.07 14.42 -14.60
C PHE A 607 22.16 15.65 -13.67
N ASP A 608 23.14 16.51 -13.86
CA ASP A 608 23.30 17.74 -13.07
C ASP A 608 22.08 18.67 -13.21
N GLU A 609 21.58 18.85 -14.43
CA GLU A 609 20.37 19.65 -14.67
C GLU A 609 19.11 19.00 -14.12
N GLN A 610 18.97 17.68 -14.26
CA GLN A 610 17.91 16.92 -13.63
C GLN A 610 17.92 17.10 -12.11
N CYS A 611 19.08 17.03 -11.46
CA CYS A 611 19.21 17.27 -10.03
C CYS A 611 18.80 18.71 -9.64
N ARG A 612 19.09 19.71 -10.48
CA ARG A 612 18.61 21.09 -10.27
C ARG A 612 17.09 21.15 -10.36
N ASN A 613 16.48 20.51 -11.36
CA ASN A 613 15.03 20.44 -11.51
C ASN A 613 14.36 19.73 -10.33
N GLN A 614 14.90 18.58 -9.88
CA GLN A 614 14.41 17.85 -8.70
C GLN A 614 14.46 18.69 -7.42
N ASN A 615 15.48 19.54 -7.28
CA ASN A 615 15.61 20.47 -6.16
C ASN A 615 14.56 21.59 -6.15
N LEU A 616 13.95 21.87 -7.28
CA LEU A 616 12.86 22.86 -7.42
C LEU A 616 11.49 22.22 -7.34
N LEU A 617 11.30 21.06 -7.98
CA LEU A 617 10.04 20.34 -8.07
C LEU A 617 9.72 19.61 -6.75
N TRP A 618 8.49 19.13 -6.63
CA TRP A 618 8.00 18.28 -5.54
C TRP A 618 7.21 17.10 -6.10
N PRO A 619 7.15 15.97 -5.38
CA PRO A 619 6.35 14.83 -5.81
C PRO A 619 4.86 15.19 -5.85
N ARG A 620 4.13 14.67 -6.85
CA ARG A 620 2.69 14.80 -7.03
C ARG A 620 2.10 13.60 -7.76
N GLY A 621 0.77 13.56 -7.89
CA GLY A 621 0.06 12.54 -8.65
C GLY A 621 0.13 11.16 -7.98
N TYR A 622 0.15 10.10 -8.80
CA TYR A 622 0.12 8.72 -8.33
C TYR A 622 1.26 8.36 -7.36
N THR A 623 2.41 9.02 -7.46
CA THR A 623 3.56 8.75 -6.58
C THR A 623 3.27 9.08 -5.12
N ILE A 624 2.53 10.16 -4.87
CA ILE A 624 2.08 10.53 -3.52
C ILE A 624 0.92 9.65 -3.08
N ARG A 625 -0.10 9.47 -3.93
CA ARG A 625 -1.28 8.67 -3.58
C ARG A 625 -0.95 7.24 -3.18
N GLN A 626 0.04 6.62 -3.86
CA GLN A 626 0.51 5.27 -3.53
C GLN A 626 1.36 5.21 -2.26
N ALA A 627 2.13 6.25 -1.96
CA ALA A 627 3.07 6.25 -0.83
C ALA A 627 2.37 6.39 0.53
N GLU A 628 1.22 7.06 0.59
CA GLU A 628 0.59 7.45 1.84
C GLU A 628 -0.43 6.43 2.39
N LEU A 629 -0.97 5.56 1.56
CA LEU A 629 -1.94 4.55 1.97
C LEU A 629 -1.46 3.18 1.50
N GLY A 630 -0.64 2.54 2.29
CA GLY A 630 -0.24 1.18 2.08
C GLY A 630 -0.72 0.27 3.20
N PHE A 631 -0.88 -1.01 2.93
CA PHE A 631 -1.05 -2.00 3.98
C PHE A 631 -0.34 -3.30 3.63
N TYR A 632 -0.08 -4.08 4.66
CA TYR A 632 0.55 -5.37 4.53
C TYR A 632 -0.41 -6.48 4.94
N ASN A 633 -0.65 -7.41 4.03
CA ASN A 633 -1.35 -8.65 4.32
C ASN A 633 -0.39 -9.83 4.06
N MET A 634 -0.05 -10.58 5.11
CA MET A 634 0.86 -11.72 5.01
C MET A 634 0.32 -12.88 4.16
N PHE A 635 -0.98 -12.91 3.92
CA PHE A 635 -1.65 -13.91 3.09
C PHE A 635 -1.93 -13.40 1.66
N CYS A 636 -1.39 -12.26 1.28
CA CYS A 636 -1.49 -11.78 -0.08
C CYS A 636 -0.29 -12.26 -0.90
N SER A 637 -0.54 -13.01 -1.96
CA SER A 637 0.49 -13.55 -2.87
C SER A 637 0.96 -12.53 -3.92
N ARG A 638 0.31 -11.39 -4.02
CA ARG A 638 0.62 -10.32 -4.95
C ARG A 638 1.11 -9.06 -4.23
N LYS A 639 1.80 -8.18 -4.93
CA LYS A 639 2.06 -6.83 -4.42
C LYS A 639 0.73 -6.09 -4.33
N VAL A 640 0.39 -5.65 -3.14
CA VAL A 640 -0.79 -4.80 -2.93
C VAL A 640 -0.53 -3.44 -3.55
N THR A 641 -1.50 -2.95 -4.30
CA THR A 641 -1.47 -1.61 -4.91
C THR A 641 -2.67 -0.84 -4.39
N THR A 642 -2.40 0.33 -3.81
CA THR A 642 -3.42 1.26 -3.35
C THR A 642 -3.41 2.50 -4.24
N GLU A 643 -4.61 2.99 -4.59
CA GLU A 643 -4.74 4.23 -5.36
C GLU A 643 -6.06 4.92 -4.96
N ARG A 644 -5.95 6.07 -4.32
CA ARG A 644 -7.10 6.75 -3.72
C ARG A 644 -8.03 7.45 -4.72
N LEU A 645 -7.64 7.59 -5.99
CA LEU A 645 -8.49 8.25 -6.99
C LEU A 645 -9.88 7.63 -7.08
N LEU A 646 -9.96 6.29 -7.17
CA LEU A 646 -11.24 5.60 -7.26
C LEU A 646 -12.05 5.74 -5.97
N ALA A 647 -11.42 5.51 -4.81
CA ALA A 647 -12.08 5.63 -3.51
C ALA A 647 -12.49 7.07 -3.22
N GLY A 648 -11.64 8.05 -3.51
CA GLY A 648 -11.92 9.47 -3.34
C GLY A 648 -13.10 9.95 -4.18
N ALA A 649 -13.17 9.54 -5.46
CA ALA A 649 -14.29 9.84 -6.33
C ALA A 649 -15.61 9.23 -5.82
N LEU A 650 -15.56 7.99 -5.33
CA LEU A 650 -16.70 7.27 -4.80
C LEU A 650 -17.38 7.98 -3.62
N PHE A 651 -16.58 8.60 -2.74
CA PHE A 651 -17.09 9.30 -1.55
C PHE A 651 -17.28 10.80 -1.76
N SER A 652 -16.58 11.43 -2.71
CA SER A 652 -16.67 12.88 -2.95
C SER A 652 -18.02 13.30 -3.55
N GLU A 653 -18.60 12.48 -4.39
CA GLU A 653 -19.92 12.77 -5.02
C GLU A 653 -21.09 12.83 -4.02
N GLN A 654 -20.88 12.31 -2.81
CA GLN A 654 -21.94 12.19 -1.79
C GLN A 654 -21.96 13.36 -0.77
N ILE A 655 -20.96 14.23 -0.82
CA ILE A 655 -20.86 15.37 0.09
C ILE A 655 -21.66 16.53 -0.49
N GLU A 656 -22.64 17.02 0.29
CA GLU A 656 -23.45 18.16 -0.12
C GLU A 656 -22.59 19.43 -0.25
N LYS A 657 -22.60 20.03 -1.45
CA LYS A 657 -21.83 21.23 -1.78
C LYS A 657 -22.72 22.47 -1.59
N ILE A 658 -22.28 23.40 -0.76
CA ILE A 658 -23.02 24.58 -0.35
C ILE A 658 -22.28 25.81 -0.86
N ALA A 659 -22.95 26.68 -1.59
CA ALA A 659 -22.40 27.97 -1.95
C ALA A 659 -22.47 28.95 -0.77
N LEU A 660 -21.49 29.86 -0.69
CA LEU A 660 -21.51 30.94 0.30
C LEU A 660 -22.48 32.04 -0.16
N ASP A 661 -23.75 31.86 0.15
CA ASP A 661 -24.86 32.83 -0.05
C ASP A 661 -25.27 33.50 1.27
N ASP A 662 -26.39 34.24 1.27
CA ASP A 662 -26.85 34.95 2.46
C ASP A 662 -27.34 34.03 3.60
N ASP A 663 -27.75 32.77 3.29
CA ASP A 663 -28.21 31.76 4.26
C ASP A 663 -27.29 30.52 4.31
N TRP A 664 -26.06 30.65 3.90
CA TRP A 664 -25.09 29.55 3.84
C TRP A 664 -24.95 28.76 5.15
N LEU A 665 -25.08 29.47 6.31
CA LEU A 665 -24.93 28.82 7.61
C LEU A 665 -26.12 27.89 7.91
N GLY A 666 -27.33 28.32 7.56
CA GLY A 666 -28.55 27.51 7.68
C GLY A 666 -28.47 26.25 6.80
N HIS A 667 -28.02 26.40 5.54
CA HIS A 667 -27.81 25.30 4.62
C HIS A 667 -26.70 24.37 5.12
N LEU A 668 -25.58 24.91 5.63
CA LEU A 668 -24.50 24.14 6.23
C LEU A 668 -24.97 23.29 7.42
N HIS A 669 -25.70 23.91 8.34
CA HIS A 669 -26.27 23.21 9.52
C HIS A 669 -27.26 22.13 9.10
N ALA A 670 -28.07 22.34 8.05
CA ALA A 670 -28.99 21.35 7.53
C ALA A 670 -28.24 20.16 6.91
N ALA A 671 -27.22 20.43 6.11
CA ALA A 671 -26.39 19.41 5.51
C ALA A 671 -25.58 18.58 6.54
N LEU A 672 -25.01 19.27 7.55
CA LEU A 672 -24.31 18.63 8.65
C LEU A 672 -25.22 17.73 9.50
N ARG A 673 -26.46 18.17 9.79
CA ARG A 673 -27.45 17.31 10.48
C ARG A 673 -27.82 16.08 9.69
N LYS A 674 -27.85 16.18 8.36
CA LYS A 674 -28.23 15.08 7.47
C LYS A 674 -27.10 14.08 7.25
N GLY A 675 -25.88 14.57 7.03
CA GLY A 675 -24.75 13.78 6.55
C GLY A 675 -23.51 13.80 7.45
N GLY A 676 -23.48 14.62 8.49
CA GLY A 676 -22.30 14.79 9.35
C GLY A 676 -21.14 15.54 8.68
N ARG A 677 -21.25 15.80 7.37
CA ARG A 677 -20.25 16.47 6.53
C ARG A 677 -20.91 17.36 5.50
N ALA A 678 -20.22 18.43 5.12
CA ALA A 678 -20.58 19.28 4.01
C ALA A 678 -19.33 19.96 3.42
N GLU A 679 -19.40 20.35 2.17
CA GLU A 679 -18.39 21.17 1.50
C GLU A 679 -18.93 22.56 1.26
N LEU A 680 -18.29 23.56 1.86
CA LEU A 680 -18.63 24.96 1.62
C LEU A 680 -17.73 25.53 0.52
N ILE A 681 -18.31 26.08 -0.52
CA ILE A 681 -17.63 26.59 -1.69
C ILE A 681 -17.53 28.10 -1.63
N LEU A 682 -16.29 28.63 -1.64
CA LEU A 682 -16.00 30.04 -1.73
C LEU A 682 -15.45 30.37 -3.12
N THR A 683 -16.09 31.30 -3.79
CA THR A 683 -15.60 31.85 -5.06
C THR A 683 -14.38 32.74 -4.84
N ARG A 684 -13.64 33.04 -5.92
CA ARG A 684 -12.48 33.94 -5.86
C ARG A 684 -12.77 35.29 -5.21
N GLN A 685 -13.98 35.83 -5.41
CA GLN A 685 -14.40 37.12 -4.83
C GLN A 685 -14.68 37.02 -3.34
N GLN A 686 -15.05 35.85 -2.84
CA GLN A 686 -15.41 35.60 -1.44
C GLN A 686 -14.24 35.16 -0.55
N ARG A 687 -13.04 35.01 -1.11
CA ARG A 687 -11.85 34.52 -0.38
C ARG A 687 -11.45 35.42 0.80
N ASN A 688 -11.71 36.70 0.71
CA ASN A 688 -11.45 37.63 1.79
C ASN A 688 -12.37 37.39 3.02
N GLN A 689 -13.46 36.65 2.85
CA GLN A 689 -14.40 36.27 3.93
C GLN A 689 -13.96 34.95 4.61
N LEU A 690 -12.95 34.25 4.11
CA LEU A 690 -12.55 32.93 4.60
C LEU A 690 -12.33 32.89 6.11
N HIS A 691 -11.63 33.85 6.68
CA HIS A 691 -11.33 33.87 8.10
C HIS A 691 -12.64 34.04 8.92
N GLN A 692 -13.56 34.91 8.48
CA GLN A 692 -14.84 35.09 9.10
C GLN A 692 -15.68 33.81 9.02
N VAL A 693 -15.73 33.16 7.86
CA VAL A 693 -16.46 31.91 7.65
C VAL A 693 -15.93 30.80 8.58
N ILE A 694 -14.61 30.59 8.61
CA ILE A 694 -14.01 29.57 9.50
C ILE A 694 -14.33 29.88 10.97
N THR A 695 -14.21 31.13 11.38
CA THR A 695 -14.52 31.53 12.76
C THR A 695 -15.97 31.27 13.08
N THR A 696 -16.91 31.67 12.19
CA THR A 696 -18.35 31.43 12.37
C THR A 696 -18.62 29.92 12.49
N VAL A 697 -18.10 29.08 11.60
CA VAL A 697 -18.26 27.63 11.64
C VAL A 697 -17.79 27.04 12.98
N GLN A 698 -16.69 27.53 13.52
CA GLN A 698 -16.10 26.99 14.77
C GLN A 698 -16.83 27.41 16.03
N ILE A 699 -17.52 28.54 16.02
CA ILE A 699 -18.20 29.07 17.21
C ILE A 699 -19.73 28.83 17.22
N GLU A 700 -20.32 28.57 16.05
CA GLU A 700 -21.75 28.31 15.90
C GLU A 700 -22.02 26.79 15.95
N PRO A 701 -22.64 26.31 17.06
CA PRO A 701 -22.90 24.87 17.18
C PRO A 701 -24.11 24.45 16.33
N VAL A 702 -24.05 23.23 15.84
CA VAL A 702 -25.18 22.56 15.20
C VAL A 702 -26.01 21.85 16.25
N ASP A 703 -27.28 22.18 16.39
CA ASP A 703 -28.22 21.40 17.21
C ASP A 703 -28.58 20.11 16.47
N HIS A 704 -28.15 18.99 17.00
CA HIS A 704 -28.49 17.66 16.50
C HIS A 704 -29.14 16.85 17.63
N LEU A 705 -30.44 16.64 17.55
CA LEU A 705 -31.24 15.89 18.53
C LEU A 705 -31.09 16.41 19.98
N GLY A 706 -30.95 17.74 20.15
CA GLY A 706 -30.79 18.39 21.45
C GLY A 706 -29.33 18.41 21.97
N LEU A 707 -28.38 17.91 21.20
CA LEU A 707 -26.94 18.04 21.46
C LEU A 707 -26.37 19.18 20.63
N LEU A 708 -25.58 20.03 21.26
CA LEU A 708 -24.84 21.09 20.57
C LEU A 708 -23.49 20.57 20.14
N LEU A 709 -23.36 20.32 18.84
CA LEU A 709 -22.12 19.79 18.23
C LEU A 709 -21.40 20.94 17.53
N TYR A 710 -20.09 21.08 17.78
CA TYR A 710 -19.25 22.09 17.15
C TYR A 710 -18.61 21.55 15.88
N PRO A 711 -18.90 22.16 14.70
CA PRO A 711 -18.28 21.74 13.46
C PRO A 711 -16.76 21.97 13.48
N ARG A 712 -16.03 21.10 12.80
CA ARG A 712 -14.59 21.24 12.58
C ARG A 712 -14.31 21.46 11.10
N LEU A 713 -13.27 22.22 10.82
CA LEU A 713 -12.67 22.28 9.50
C LEU A 713 -11.81 21.02 9.32
N GLY A 714 -12.25 20.11 8.46
CA GLY A 714 -11.53 18.88 8.13
C GLY A 714 -10.44 19.12 7.09
N GLU A 715 -10.80 19.73 5.96
CA GLU A 715 -9.92 19.93 4.83
C GLU A 715 -10.21 21.28 4.16
N VAL A 716 -9.18 21.93 3.66
CA VAL A 716 -9.29 23.06 2.75
C VAL A 716 -8.60 22.70 1.45
N ARG A 717 -9.36 22.62 0.38
CA ARG A 717 -8.81 22.38 -0.95
C ARG A 717 -9.25 23.46 -1.92
N ARG A 718 -8.53 23.60 -2.98
CA ARG A 718 -8.82 24.56 -4.00
C ARG A 718 -8.98 23.84 -5.34
N GLU A 719 -10.10 24.08 -5.99
CA GLU A 719 -10.39 23.55 -7.32
C GLU A 719 -10.54 24.74 -8.27
N GLN A 720 -9.68 24.83 -9.27
CA GLN A 720 -9.68 25.92 -10.24
C GLN A 720 -9.74 27.32 -9.57
N ASP A 721 -10.88 28.01 -9.65
CA ASP A 721 -11.10 29.33 -9.09
C ASP A 721 -11.89 29.38 -7.78
N VAL A 722 -12.26 28.21 -7.24
CA VAL A 722 -13.02 28.09 -6.00
C VAL A 722 -12.18 27.49 -4.88
N LEU A 723 -12.48 27.89 -3.65
CA LEU A 723 -11.93 27.30 -2.44
C LEU A 723 -13.02 26.44 -1.81
N ILE A 724 -12.72 25.19 -1.52
CA ILE A 724 -13.65 24.23 -0.92
C ILE A 724 -13.20 23.94 0.50
N LEU A 725 -14.09 24.21 1.44
CA LEU A 725 -13.92 23.92 2.86
C LEU A 725 -14.74 22.68 3.20
N ARG A 726 -14.09 21.58 3.52
CA ARG A 726 -14.78 20.42 4.09
C ARG A 726 -14.99 20.64 5.57
N ILE A 727 -16.24 20.62 5.99
CA ILE A 727 -16.66 20.83 7.35
C ILE A 727 -17.30 19.56 7.87
N GLU A 728 -16.93 19.17 9.07
CA GLU A 728 -17.34 17.90 9.68
C GLU A 728 -17.90 18.16 11.08
N LEU A 729 -18.97 17.47 11.44
CA LEU A 729 -19.37 17.34 12.83
C LEU A 729 -18.42 16.34 13.49
N ALA A 730 -17.62 16.82 14.42
CA ALA A 730 -16.81 15.97 15.25
C ALA A 730 -17.32 16.04 16.68
N GLU A 731 -17.38 14.90 17.36
CA GLU A 731 -17.56 14.88 18.79
C GLU A 731 -16.42 15.62 19.48
N ALA A 732 -16.77 16.38 20.51
CA ALA A 732 -15.75 16.88 21.41
C ALA A 732 -14.98 15.69 22.00
N MET A 733 -13.68 15.60 21.72
CA MET A 733 -12.84 14.69 22.49
C MET A 733 -12.92 15.11 23.95
N GLN A 734 -13.47 14.22 24.77
CA GLN A 734 -13.37 14.33 26.22
C GLN A 734 -11.94 14.10 26.69
#